data_ecfd58206d3ba149b22ef6bcce0800fc
#
_entry.id   ecfd58206d3ba149b22ef6bcce0800fc
#
_cell.length_a   1.000
_cell.length_b   1.000
_cell.length_c   1.000
_cell.angle_alpha   90.00
_cell.angle_beta   90.00
_cell.angle_gamma   90.00
#
_symmetry.space_group_name_H-M   'P 1'
#
loop_
_entity.id
_entity.type
_entity.pdbx_description
1 polymer ?
#
loop_
_entity_poly.entity_id
_entity_poly.type
_entity_poly.pdbx_seq_one_letter_code
_entity_poly.pdbx_strand_id
1 'polypeptide(L)'
;MAIEFTETTDPPGLSLFDSIEQRQLKIRTDKPVELEAIDTDRFCFPVDAANQVEVSSLVFDQSYLLNIHDAEGKAEKCLEPGNAYDLDGSTQFIGMDGPMKIYCLIKGSGTIEVGMTMTRLTFENLENIAIGVRSVHERPAGLITTPPDSNSMMKAVSSMTSALKTESPERSWPTLRGYPPLIELGDEFHADTLGTPIDTGISIQVPPRLQHVFTIAPLAFYLGAKVSPGKTPKIITESFTHEFNKGRKLEDDVAKILKHVFFLDCLVRTAGVYQYDLHELSVIEDELPWDIESVYDASLSTQLEQYLKIDFSTVQPHLPRWPMTAHIPPSPESAEILPFIVNELGIIRMPRGERYEIDTSIGTFTSIDKHGYHGLARGAETRSDTSTSPQNDFGKVTVVEPDIVGESIEHAWFGEHIPVGASKATVEGYRSQIHQGSKGQSIDILVVCNDARMLDEHDVIDETYGNREVLSFDITSEFGVTTSEFSDLLVNGSFDFLHYIGHATNDGLRCSDGDLDVNSLDEVDLGVFFLNACHSYEQGLALSNCGAFGGVATVGDIINEHAVESGAAIARLLNLGIPLRGALEIVRERTVLGEQYLIVGDGSTDIAQSDGGPPTIVTVKDNIGDEIDVRIRNYPTKEFQIGSLAMPKIDASENMHLLPLHDFQVKVQRSELESFFTLTKTPVIIDGTLHWNTDIGPPSFYEKL
;
A
#
# COMPACT_ATOMS: atom_id res chain seq x y z
N MET A 1 -20.76 17.59 -1.82
CA MET A 1 -19.75 17.25 -2.85
C MET A 1 -18.42 17.19 -2.14
N ALA A 2 -17.56 16.24 -2.47
CA ALA A 2 -16.26 16.09 -1.80
C ALA A 2 -15.29 17.24 -2.13
N ILE A 3 -15.38 17.78 -3.34
CA ILE A 3 -14.51 18.84 -3.85
C ILE A 3 -15.23 20.18 -3.85
N GLU A 4 -14.58 21.19 -3.27
CA GLU A 4 -15.07 22.57 -3.19
C GLU A 4 -14.13 23.49 -3.97
N PHE A 5 -14.71 24.41 -4.78
CA PHE A 5 -14.00 25.46 -5.49
C PHE A 5 -14.28 26.79 -4.79
N THR A 6 -13.25 27.58 -4.54
CA THR A 6 -13.34 28.88 -3.90
C THR A 6 -12.47 29.89 -4.64
N GLU A 7 -13.01 31.10 -4.91
CA GLU A 7 -12.24 32.19 -5.52
C GLU A 7 -11.25 32.79 -4.52
N THR A 8 -10.06 33.17 -5.00
CA THR A 8 -9.07 33.89 -4.20
C THR A 8 -8.75 35.24 -4.84
N THR A 9 -8.49 36.26 -4.01
CA THR A 9 -8.27 37.63 -4.47
C THR A 9 -6.83 38.11 -4.27
N ASP A 10 -6.10 37.54 -3.30
CA ASP A 10 -4.70 37.88 -2.99
C ASP A 10 -3.90 36.62 -2.61
N PRO A 11 -3.11 36.08 -3.51
CA PRO A 11 -3.08 36.36 -4.96
C PRO A 11 -4.38 35.97 -5.67
N PRO A 12 -4.68 36.60 -6.83
CA PRO A 12 -5.85 36.24 -7.61
C PRO A 12 -5.76 34.79 -8.11
N GLY A 13 -6.89 34.09 -8.09
CA GLY A 13 -6.94 32.68 -8.49
C GLY A 13 -8.10 31.92 -7.92
N LEU A 14 -7.91 30.61 -7.76
CA LEU A 14 -8.89 29.72 -7.14
C LEU A 14 -8.19 28.72 -6.21
N SER A 15 -8.93 28.29 -5.21
CA SER A 15 -8.56 27.24 -4.28
C SER A 15 -9.49 26.04 -4.45
N LEU A 16 -8.92 24.87 -4.57
CA LEU A 16 -9.58 23.57 -4.61
C LEU A 16 -9.39 22.92 -3.25
N PHE A 17 -10.46 22.43 -2.64
CA PHE A 17 -10.40 21.73 -1.36
C PHE A 17 -11.14 20.42 -1.44
N ASP A 18 -10.43 19.33 -1.13
CA ASP A 18 -11.01 18.00 -0.96
C ASP A 18 -11.33 17.79 0.52
N SER A 19 -12.62 17.80 0.86
CA SER A 19 -13.09 17.69 2.24
C SER A 19 -12.92 16.28 2.84
N ILE A 20 -12.73 15.25 2.01
CA ILE A 20 -12.49 13.87 2.46
C ILE A 20 -11.00 13.67 2.73
N GLU A 21 -10.17 13.99 1.76
CA GLU A 21 -8.71 13.83 1.86
C GLU A 21 -8.06 14.93 2.70
N GLN A 22 -8.81 16.00 3.03
CA GLN A 22 -8.29 17.18 3.74
C GLN A 22 -7.11 17.83 3.01
N ARG A 23 -7.16 17.81 1.67
CA ARG A 23 -6.11 18.34 0.79
C ARG A 23 -6.56 19.61 0.11
N GLN A 24 -5.65 20.55 -0.04
CA GLN A 24 -5.89 21.84 -0.71
C GLN A 24 -4.89 22.03 -1.84
N LEU A 25 -5.37 22.58 -2.97
CA LEU A 25 -4.53 23.06 -4.05
C LEU A 25 -4.94 24.50 -4.39
N LYS A 26 -3.96 25.37 -4.62
CA LYS A 26 -4.17 26.74 -5.09
C LYS A 26 -3.67 26.88 -6.52
N ILE A 27 -4.46 27.52 -7.35
CA ILE A 27 -4.14 27.84 -8.74
C ILE A 27 -4.19 29.38 -8.85
N ARG A 28 -3.04 29.99 -9.16
CA ARG A 28 -2.98 31.42 -9.39
C ARG A 28 -3.35 31.76 -10.83
N THR A 29 -3.97 32.92 -11.01
CA THR A 29 -4.41 33.43 -12.31
C THR A 29 -3.89 34.85 -12.54
N ASP A 30 -3.95 35.34 -13.78
CA ASP A 30 -3.54 36.70 -14.17
C ASP A 30 -4.46 37.78 -13.60
N LYS A 31 -5.71 37.45 -13.30
CA LYS A 31 -6.75 38.34 -12.77
C LYS A 31 -7.67 37.58 -11.81
N PRO A 32 -8.46 38.29 -10.95
CA PRO A 32 -9.54 37.65 -10.21
C PRO A 32 -10.49 36.92 -11.17
N VAL A 33 -10.92 35.73 -10.78
CA VAL A 33 -11.80 34.86 -11.58
C VAL A 33 -13.20 34.84 -10.99
N GLU A 34 -14.18 34.59 -11.82
CA GLU A 34 -15.54 34.19 -11.42
C GLU A 34 -15.68 32.71 -11.76
N LEU A 35 -16.13 31.91 -10.80
CA LEU A 35 -16.33 30.47 -10.93
C LEU A 35 -17.72 30.19 -11.50
N GLU A 36 -17.77 29.52 -12.63
CA GLU A 36 -19.02 29.03 -13.23
C GLU A 36 -19.05 27.51 -13.13
N ALA A 37 -19.97 26.97 -12.32
CA ALA A 37 -20.15 25.52 -12.22
C ALA A 37 -20.63 24.95 -13.56
N ILE A 38 -19.99 23.88 -14.02
CA ILE A 38 -20.30 23.23 -15.30
C ILE A 38 -20.56 21.74 -15.08
N ASP A 39 -21.18 21.11 -16.08
CA ASP A 39 -21.45 19.69 -16.07
C ASP A 39 -20.15 18.88 -16.17
N THR A 40 -20.00 17.86 -15.33
CA THR A 40 -18.88 16.93 -15.33
C THR A 40 -18.81 16.08 -16.61
N ASP A 41 -19.95 15.88 -17.29
CA ASP A 41 -20.04 15.15 -18.57
C ASP A 41 -19.28 15.82 -19.73
N ARG A 42 -18.77 17.03 -19.52
CA ARG A 42 -17.88 17.71 -20.50
C ARG A 42 -16.49 17.11 -20.57
N PHE A 43 -16.12 16.33 -19.58
CA PHE A 43 -14.82 15.67 -19.49
C PHE A 43 -14.94 14.22 -19.96
N CYS A 44 -14.01 13.78 -20.79
CA CYS A 44 -13.86 12.34 -21.10
C CYS A 44 -13.28 11.57 -19.92
N PHE A 45 -12.67 12.27 -18.95
CA PHE A 45 -12.14 11.69 -17.72
C PHE A 45 -13.13 11.83 -16.57
N PRO A 46 -13.21 10.84 -15.66
CA PRO A 46 -14.08 10.95 -14.50
C PRO A 46 -13.61 12.09 -13.57
N VAL A 47 -14.52 12.99 -13.24
CA VAL A 47 -14.30 14.10 -12.29
C VAL A 47 -15.47 14.19 -11.31
N ASP A 48 -15.19 14.59 -10.05
CA ASP A 48 -16.18 14.72 -8.99
C ASP A 48 -16.87 16.10 -9.02
N ALA A 49 -16.14 17.11 -9.48
CA ALA A 49 -16.67 18.48 -9.64
C ALA A 49 -15.96 19.22 -10.76
N ALA A 50 -16.62 20.16 -11.40
CA ALA A 50 -16.05 20.97 -12.47
C ALA A 50 -16.55 22.42 -12.45
N ASN A 51 -15.62 23.35 -12.74
CA ASN A 51 -15.90 24.76 -12.92
C ASN A 51 -15.19 25.31 -14.16
N GLN A 52 -15.72 26.39 -14.71
CA GLN A 52 -15.11 27.11 -15.82
C GLN A 52 -14.61 28.47 -15.32
N VAL A 53 -13.45 28.89 -15.81
CA VAL A 53 -12.85 30.21 -15.54
C VAL A 53 -12.35 30.84 -16.82
N GLU A 54 -12.40 32.19 -16.89
CA GLU A 54 -11.85 32.96 -18.01
C GLU A 54 -10.51 33.59 -17.62
N VAL A 55 -9.41 33.11 -18.20
CA VAL A 55 -8.04 33.48 -17.82
C VAL A 55 -7.10 33.54 -19.04
N SER A 56 -5.97 34.27 -18.92
CA SER A 56 -4.86 34.19 -19.85
C SER A 56 -3.68 33.37 -19.30
N SER A 57 -3.71 33.02 -18.00
CA SER A 57 -2.72 32.10 -17.44
C SER A 57 -3.24 31.36 -16.21
N LEU A 58 -2.75 30.13 -16.03
CA LEU A 58 -2.88 29.31 -14.82
C LEU A 58 -1.49 28.98 -14.33
N VAL A 59 -1.25 29.17 -13.01
CA VAL A 59 0.05 28.87 -12.38
C VAL A 59 -0.21 27.99 -11.16
N PHE A 60 0.43 26.84 -11.17
CA PHE A 60 0.48 25.90 -10.06
C PHE A 60 1.82 26.07 -9.35
N ASP A 61 1.80 26.24 -8.04
CA ASP A 61 2.98 26.53 -7.22
C ASP A 61 3.89 25.30 -6.99
N GLN A 62 3.66 24.23 -7.72
CA GLN A 62 4.45 22.99 -7.72
C GLN A 62 4.66 22.50 -9.15
N SER A 63 5.71 21.71 -9.32
CA SER A 63 5.96 20.98 -10.55
C SER A 63 5.16 19.69 -10.55
N TYR A 64 4.39 19.46 -11.62
CA TYR A 64 3.59 18.24 -11.79
C TYR A 64 3.99 17.54 -13.08
N LEU A 65 3.86 16.22 -13.10
CA LEU A 65 3.83 15.44 -14.31
C LEU A 65 2.53 15.77 -15.06
N LEU A 66 2.63 16.20 -16.30
CA LEU A 66 1.47 16.54 -17.13
C LEU A 66 1.28 15.53 -18.24
N ASN A 67 0.07 15.06 -18.39
CA ASN A 67 -0.36 14.24 -19.50
C ASN A 67 -1.24 15.06 -20.44
N ILE A 68 -0.83 15.19 -21.69
CA ILE A 68 -1.58 15.88 -22.75
C ILE A 68 -2.36 14.84 -23.53
N HIS A 69 -3.65 15.07 -23.70
CA HIS A 69 -4.57 14.22 -24.41
C HIS A 69 -5.31 15.02 -25.50
N ASP A 70 -5.67 14.34 -26.57
CA ASP A 70 -6.55 14.91 -27.60
C ASP A 70 -8.00 15.10 -27.08
N ALA A 71 -8.88 15.55 -27.97
CA ALA A 71 -10.29 15.82 -27.66
C ALA A 71 -11.07 14.55 -27.27
N GLU A 72 -10.64 13.39 -27.70
CA GLU A 72 -11.21 12.07 -27.43
C GLU A 72 -10.59 11.42 -26.17
N GLY A 73 -9.57 12.05 -25.55
CA GLY A 73 -8.91 11.56 -24.32
C GLY A 73 -7.72 10.64 -24.59
N LYS A 74 -7.29 10.47 -25.84
CA LYS A 74 -6.11 9.68 -26.17
C LYS A 74 -4.84 10.44 -25.81
N ALA A 75 -3.91 9.77 -25.12
CA ALA A 75 -2.63 10.36 -24.72
C ALA A 75 -1.77 10.72 -25.94
N GLU A 76 -1.35 11.98 -26.02
CA GLU A 76 -0.44 12.48 -27.04
C GLU A 76 0.98 12.62 -26.51
N LYS A 77 1.14 13.13 -25.28
CA LYS A 77 2.44 13.44 -24.71
C LYS A 77 2.44 13.50 -23.20
N CYS A 78 3.53 13.06 -22.59
CA CYS A 78 3.84 13.29 -21.18
C CYS A 78 4.94 14.35 -21.06
N LEU A 79 4.74 15.35 -20.18
CA LEU A 79 5.70 16.41 -19.91
C LEU A 79 6.25 16.25 -18.48
N GLU A 80 7.56 16.11 -18.40
CA GLU A 80 8.32 16.05 -17.16
C GLU A 80 8.87 17.46 -16.80
N PRO A 81 9.32 17.69 -15.54
CA PRO A 81 10.01 18.92 -15.16
C PRO A 81 11.17 19.28 -16.10
N GLY A 82 11.22 20.55 -16.48
CA GLY A 82 12.17 21.06 -17.48
C GLY A 82 11.67 21.06 -18.93
N ASN A 83 10.48 20.51 -19.18
CA ASN A 83 9.89 20.46 -20.52
C ASN A 83 8.90 21.61 -20.78
N ALA A 84 8.73 21.95 -22.05
CA ALA A 84 7.70 22.86 -22.53
C ALA A 84 6.94 22.25 -23.72
N TYR A 85 5.71 22.72 -23.93
CA TYR A 85 4.83 22.28 -24.99
C TYR A 85 4.00 23.45 -25.53
N ASP A 86 3.93 23.58 -26.85
CA ASP A 86 3.13 24.60 -27.52
C ASP A 86 1.74 24.04 -27.84
N LEU A 87 0.70 24.71 -27.34
CA LEU A 87 -0.69 24.43 -27.65
C LEU A 87 -1.04 25.04 -29.03
N ASP A 88 -1.52 24.22 -29.93
CA ASP A 88 -1.80 24.59 -31.32
C ASP A 88 -3.21 25.19 -31.58
N GLY A 89 -4.01 25.31 -30.50
CA GLY A 89 -5.40 25.77 -30.55
C GLY A 89 -6.43 24.68 -30.80
N SER A 90 -6.03 23.41 -30.92
CA SER A 90 -6.93 22.28 -30.92
C SER A 90 -7.55 22.08 -29.53
N THR A 91 -8.64 21.31 -29.47
CA THR A 91 -9.22 20.92 -28.18
C THR A 91 -8.32 19.83 -27.54
N GLN A 92 -7.79 20.12 -26.37
CA GLN A 92 -6.92 19.21 -25.63
C GLN A 92 -7.30 19.14 -24.16
N PHE A 93 -7.06 17.98 -23.53
CA PHE A 93 -7.12 17.81 -22.08
C PHE A 93 -5.70 17.77 -21.51
N ILE A 94 -5.47 18.54 -20.46
CA ILE A 94 -4.23 18.52 -19.71
C ILE A 94 -4.53 17.85 -18.36
N GLY A 95 -4.07 16.62 -18.19
CA GLY A 95 -4.16 15.88 -16.93
C GLY A 95 -2.97 16.14 -16.02
N MET A 96 -3.21 16.38 -14.75
CA MET A 96 -2.19 16.57 -13.69
C MET A 96 -2.44 15.66 -12.53
N ASP A 97 -1.38 14.99 -12.07
CA ASP A 97 -1.38 14.17 -10.88
C ASP A 97 -0.73 14.94 -9.73
N GLY A 98 -1.58 15.36 -8.80
CA GLY A 98 -1.19 16.14 -7.63
C GLY A 98 -1.94 15.66 -6.38
N PRO A 99 -2.14 16.54 -5.38
CA PRO A 99 -2.93 16.21 -4.19
C PRO A 99 -4.36 15.75 -4.52
N MET A 100 -4.82 16.06 -5.72
CA MET A 100 -6.04 15.56 -6.37
C MET A 100 -5.80 15.46 -7.87
N LYS A 101 -6.58 14.67 -8.59
CA LYS A 101 -6.52 14.56 -10.06
C LYS A 101 -7.19 15.77 -10.68
N ILE A 102 -6.48 16.50 -11.55
CA ILE A 102 -6.99 17.70 -12.21
C ILE A 102 -6.94 17.51 -13.72
N TYR A 103 -8.00 17.92 -14.38
CA TYR A 103 -8.12 17.94 -15.83
C TYR A 103 -8.49 19.33 -16.30
N CYS A 104 -7.66 19.97 -17.13
CA CYS A 104 -7.97 21.22 -17.77
C CYS A 104 -8.38 20.96 -19.23
N LEU A 105 -9.62 21.28 -19.60
CA LEU A 105 -10.07 21.26 -20.99
C LEU A 105 -9.79 22.63 -21.63
N ILE A 106 -8.94 22.64 -22.63
CA ILE A 106 -8.39 23.83 -23.29
C ILE A 106 -8.73 23.81 -24.78
N LYS A 107 -9.03 24.99 -25.34
CA LYS A 107 -9.30 25.20 -26.79
C LYS A 107 -8.46 26.30 -27.40
N GLY A 108 -7.54 26.90 -26.66
CA GLY A 108 -6.75 28.06 -27.05
C GLY A 108 -5.30 27.70 -27.39
N SER A 109 -4.67 28.57 -28.18
CA SER A 109 -3.23 28.51 -28.42
C SER A 109 -2.45 29.11 -27.25
N GLY A 110 -1.29 28.55 -26.97
CA GLY A 110 -0.49 29.00 -25.80
C GLY A 110 0.72 28.10 -25.56
N THR A 111 1.29 28.20 -24.39
CA THR A 111 2.47 27.42 -24.00
C THR A 111 2.28 26.83 -22.61
N ILE A 112 2.67 25.59 -22.43
CA ILE A 112 2.81 24.91 -21.14
C ILE A 112 4.30 24.85 -20.80
N GLU A 113 4.66 25.32 -19.61
CA GLU A 113 6.02 25.23 -19.06
C GLU A 113 5.98 24.45 -17.75
N VAL A 114 6.65 23.31 -17.70
CA VAL A 114 6.82 22.53 -16.47
C VAL A 114 8.20 22.86 -15.91
N GLY A 115 8.26 23.82 -14.99
CA GLY A 115 9.48 24.20 -14.31
C GLY A 115 9.85 23.21 -13.19
N MET A 116 11.01 23.45 -12.52
CA MET A 116 11.45 22.60 -11.39
C MET A 116 10.61 22.83 -10.12
N THR A 117 9.97 24.00 -9.98
CA THR A 117 9.24 24.40 -8.76
C THR A 117 7.81 24.85 -9.02
N MET A 118 7.42 25.04 -10.29
CA MET A 118 6.08 25.48 -10.67
C MET A 118 5.71 24.97 -12.06
N THR A 119 4.43 24.85 -12.31
CA THR A 119 3.86 24.58 -13.62
C THR A 119 3.05 25.78 -14.08
N ARG A 120 3.24 26.22 -15.31
CA ARG A 120 2.57 27.39 -15.88
C ARG A 120 1.94 27.05 -17.23
N LEU A 121 0.67 27.41 -17.40
CA LEU A 121 -0.04 27.44 -18.66
C LEU A 121 -0.28 28.91 -19.02
N THR A 122 0.13 29.34 -20.20
CA THR A 122 -0.02 30.71 -20.71
C THR A 122 -0.73 30.67 -22.04
N PHE A 123 -1.78 31.46 -22.23
CA PHE A 123 -2.60 31.52 -23.44
C PHE A 123 -2.36 32.83 -24.18
N GLU A 124 -2.42 32.81 -25.50
CA GLU A 124 -2.27 34.00 -26.35
C GLU A 124 -3.40 35.03 -26.13
N ASN A 125 -4.59 34.53 -25.77
CA ASN A 125 -5.78 35.33 -25.51
C ASN A 125 -6.42 34.93 -24.19
N LEU A 126 -7.48 35.64 -23.77
CA LEU A 126 -8.36 35.18 -22.71
C LEU A 126 -9.10 33.93 -23.17
N GLU A 127 -8.99 32.87 -22.44
CA GLU A 127 -9.61 31.59 -22.74
C GLU A 127 -10.54 31.13 -21.64
N ASN A 128 -11.62 30.47 -22.02
CA ASN A 128 -12.51 29.78 -21.12
C ASN A 128 -11.98 28.38 -20.86
N ILE A 129 -11.34 28.18 -19.71
CA ILE A 129 -10.77 26.91 -19.30
C ILE A 129 -11.76 26.20 -18.37
N ALA A 130 -12.15 24.99 -18.77
CA ALA A 130 -12.90 24.13 -17.86
C ALA A 130 -11.90 23.32 -17.01
N ILE A 131 -12.08 23.36 -15.69
CA ILE A 131 -11.25 22.66 -14.71
C ILE A 131 -12.12 21.61 -14.03
N GLY A 132 -11.82 20.33 -14.29
CA GLY A 132 -12.43 19.19 -13.64
C GLY A 132 -11.48 18.62 -12.58
N VAL A 133 -12.02 18.23 -11.43
CA VAL A 133 -11.24 17.75 -10.30
C VAL A 133 -11.85 16.47 -9.74
N ARG A 134 -10.99 15.52 -9.40
CA ARG A 134 -11.35 14.26 -8.76
C ARG A 134 -10.48 13.99 -7.54
N SER A 135 -11.13 13.53 -6.46
CA SER A 135 -10.45 13.02 -5.27
C SER A 135 -9.61 11.76 -5.58
N VAL A 136 -8.53 11.56 -4.86
CA VAL A 136 -7.71 10.34 -4.97
C VAL A 136 -8.30 9.14 -4.22
N HIS A 137 -9.28 9.38 -3.33
CA HIS A 137 -10.02 8.35 -2.58
C HIS A 137 -9.13 7.43 -1.72
N GLU A 138 -8.18 8.00 -1.00
CA GLU A 138 -7.28 7.29 -0.08
C GLU A 138 -7.89 7.15 1.33
N ARG A 139 -9.00 7.84 1.61
CA ARG A 139 -9.68 7.84 2.91
C ARG A 139 -11.14 7.43 2.80
N PRO A 140 -11.70 6.77 3.85
CA PRO A 140 -13.12 6.44 3.90
C PRO A 140 -13.97 7.71 4.00
N ALA A 141 -15.00 7.80 3.16
CA ALA A 141 -15.86 8.97 3.08
C ALA A 141 -17.18 8.82 3.84
N GLY A 142 -17.34 7.78 4.64
CA GLY A 142 -18.58 7.52 5.38
C GLY A 142 -18.40 6.51 6.51
N LEU A 143 -19.47 6.35 7.27
CA LEU A 143 -19.55 5.44 8.40
C LEU A 143 -20.82 4.59 8.31
N ILE A 144 -20.69 3.30 8.58
CA ILE A 144 -21.80 2.34 8.72
C ILE A 144 -21.81 1.85 10.16
N THR A 145 -22.90 2.16 10.88
CA THR A 145 -23.18 1.54 12.18
C THR A 145 -24.06 0.32 11.96
N THR A 146 -23.71 -0.84 12.55
CA THR A 146 -24.44 -2.08 12.31
C THR A 146 -24.59 -2.92 13.58
N PRO A 147 -25.77 -3.54 13.81
CA PRO A 147 -25.92 -4.57 14.81
C PRO A 147 -25.01 -5.77 14.54
N PRO A 148 -24.65 -6.54 15.60
CA PRO A 148 -23.68 -7.64 15.50
C PRO A 148 -24.20 -8.90 14.79
N ASP A 149 -25.43 -8.91 14.32
CA ASP A 149 -26.02 -10.07 13.64
C ASP A 149 -25.63 -10.19 12.15
N SER A 150 -25.64 -11.42 11.64
CA SER A 150 -25.18 -11.70 10.27
C SER A 150 -26.02 -11.04 9.15
N ASN A 151 -27.32 -10.77 9.39
CA ASN A 151 -28.18 -10.15 8.38
C ASN A 151 -27.90 -8.63 8.31
N SER A 152 -27.68 -7.98 9.44
CA SER A 152 -27.24 -6.59 9.51
C SER A 152 -25.87 -6.43 8.89
N MET A 153 -24.92 -7.36 9.12
CA MET A 153 -23.64 -7.40 8.46
C MET A 153 -23.73 -7.55 6.94
N MET A 154 -24.66 -8.36 6.42
CA MET A 154 -24.92 -8.44 4.97
C MET A 154 -25.37 -7.09 4.39
N LYS A 155 -26.18 -6.34 5.13
CA LYS A 155 -26.58 -4.99 4.73
C LYS A 155 -25.36 -4.04 4.76
N ALA A 156 -24.51 -4.13 5.80
CA ALA A 156 -23.30 -3.32 5.90
C ALA A 156 -22.37 -3.54 4.70
N VAL A 157 -22.07 -4.81 4.37
CA VAL A 157 -21.25 -5.16 3.20
C VAL A 157 -21.89 -4.67 1.90
N SER A 158 -23.22 -4.78 1.75
CA SER A 158 -23.92 -4.26 0.58
C SER A 158 -23.85 -2.72 0.52
N SER A 159 -23.87 -2.02 1.67
CA SER A 159 -23.80 -0.57 1.71
C SER A 159 -22.39 -0.03 1.41
N MET A 160 -21.33 -0.82 1.56
CA MET A 160 -19.96 -0.43 1.14
C MET A 160 -19.91 -0.06 -0.35
N THR A 161 -20.77 -0.66 -1.17
CA THR A 161 -20.79 -0.42 -2.62
C THR A 161 -21.17 1.00 -3.01
N SER A 162 -21.71 1.81 -2.07
CA SER A 162 -21.93 3.25 -2.26
C SER A 162 -20.65 4.06 -2.49
N ALA A 163 -19.49 3.50 -2.07
CA ALA A 163 -18.19 4.11 -2.28
C ALA A 163 -17.58 3.80 -3.66
N LEU A 164 -18.08 2.78 -4.37
CA LEU A 164 -17.60 2.44 -5.69
C LEU A 164 -17.88 3.59 -6.67
N LYS A 165 -16.87 4.07 -7.38
CA LYS A 165 -16.97 5.29 -8.20
C LYS A 165 -17.43 5.03 -9.62
N THR A 166 -17.25 3.82 -10.13
CA THR A 166 -17.65 3.44 -11.48
C THR A 166 -18.04 1.97 -11.55
N GLU A 167 -18.96 1.65 -12.48
CA GLU A 167 -19.33 0.28 -12.85
C GLU A 167 -18.48 -0.26 -14.00
N SER A 168 -17.74 0.60 -14.67
CA SER A 168 -16.87 0.23 -15.79
C SER A 168 -15.59 -0.49 -15.31
N PRO A 169 -14.81 -1.10 -16.21
CA PRO A 169 -13.55 -1.78 -15.86
C PRO A 169 -12.50 -0.86 -15.20
N GLU A 170 -12.67 0.45 -15.29
CA GLU A 170 -11.85 1.44 -14.58
C GLU A 170 -11.91 1.31 -13.05
N ARG A 171 -12.88 0.59 -12.46
CA ARG A 171 -12.87 0.23 -11.03
C ARG A 171 -11.63 -0.57 -10.62
N SER A 172 -10.89 -1.12 -11.58
CA SER A 172 -9.58 -1.74 -11.36
C SER A 172 -8.47 -0.71 -11.07
N TRP A 173 -8.65 0.58 -11.45
CA TRP A 173 -7.79 1.65 -10.98
C TRP A 173 -8.06 1.97 -9.51
N PRO A 174 -7.02 2.07 -8.65
CA PRO A 174 -7.23 2.37 -7.24
C PRO A 174 -8.02 3.68 -7.01
N THR A 175 -7.65 4.74 -7.71
CA THR A 175 -8.29 6.07 -7.58
C THR A 175 -9.71 6.16 -8.17
N LEU A 176 -10.18 5.13 -8.88
CA LEU A 176 -11.54 5.04 -9.42
C LEU A 176 -12.37 3.94 -8.74
N ARG A 177 -11.76 3.16 -7.85
CA ARG A 177 -12.45 2.16 -7.04
C ARG A 177 -13.22 2.79 -5.90
N GLY A 178 -12.66 3.81 -5.26
CA GLY A 178 -13.19 4.43 -4.05
C GLY A 178 -12.80 3.64 -2.78
N TYR A 179 -12.92 4.30 -1.63
CA TYR A 179 -12.60 3.71 -0.33
C TYR A 179 -13.89 3.31 0.40
N PRO A 180 -14.05 2.06 0.88
CA PRO A 180 -15.23 1.63 1.61
C PRO A 180 -15.49 2.48 2.87
N PRO A 181 -16.75 2.77 3.24
CA PRO A 181 -17.09 3.39 4.51
C PRO A 181 -16.58 2.57 5.69
N LEU A 182 -16.19 3.23 6.78
CA LEU A 182 -15.87 2.56 8.04
C LEU A 182 -17.08 1.78 8.57
N ILE A 183 -16.82 0.74 9.36
CA ILE A 183 -17.86 -0.02 10.07
C ILE A 183 -17.63 0.10 11.56
N GLU A 184 -18.70 0.40 12.30
CA GLU A 184 -18.76 0.35 13.76
C GLU A 184 -19.95 -0.47 14.21
N LEU A 185 -19.80 -1.13 15.37
CA LEU A 185 -20.91 -1.84 15.99
C LEU A 185 -21.84 -0.88 16.73
N GLY A 186 -23.13 -1.14 16.68
CA GLY A 186 -24.15 -0.38 17.37
C GLY A 186 -25.46 -1.14 17.47
N ASP A 187 -26.46 -0.55 18.14
CA ASP A 187 -27.74 -1.19 18.39
C ASP A 187 -28.67 -1.17 17.16
N GLU A 188 -28.55 -0.15 16.33
CA GLU A 188 -29.39 0.03 15.13
C GLU A 188 -28.51 0.18 13.87
N PHE A 189 -29.07 -0.27 12.73
CA PHE A 189 -28.39 -0.12 11.45
C PHE A 189 -28.54 1.31 10.94
N HIS A 190 -27.42 1.98 10.73
CA HIS A 190 -27.34 3.30 10.11
C HIS A 190 -26.20 3.31 9.09
N ALA A 191 -26.43 3.87 7.92
CA ALA A 191 -25.42 4.00 6.88
C ALA A 191 -25.36 5.46 6.43
N ASP A 192 -24.38 6.18 6.95
CA ASP A 192 -24.07 7.56 6.56
C ASP A 192 -23.01 7.49 5.45
N THR A 193 -23.48 7.18 4.24
CA THR A 193 -22.66 6.94 3.08
C THR A 193 -22.81 8.07 2.07
N LEU A 194 -21.80 8.25 1.20
CA LEU A 194 -21.75 9.34 0.21
C LEU A 194 -22.78 9.23 -0.93
N GLY A 195 -23.67 8.30 -0.89
CA GLY A 195 -24.65 8.13 -1.95
C GLY A 195 -25.49 6.86 -1.82
N THR A 196 -26.33 6.66 -2.83
CA THR A 196 -27.08 5.41 -2.96
C THR A 196 -26.14 4.31 -3.47
N PRO A 197 -26.16 3.09 -2.87
CA PRO A 197 -25.43 1.96 -3.43
C PRO A 197 -25.73 1.76 -4.91
N ILE A 198 -24.71 1.49 -5.69
CA ILE A 198 -24.83 1.23 -7.14
C ILE A 198 -25.63 -0.05 -7.34
N ASP A 199 -26.53 -0.07 -8.31
CA ASP A 199 -27.30 -1.27 -8.70
C ASP A 199 -26.70 -1.88 -9.97
N THR A 200 -25.72 -2.76 -9.80
CA THR A 200 -25.04 -3.46 -10.90
C THR A 200 -25.85 -4.66 -11.46
N GLY A 201 -27.02 -4.93 -10.91
CA GLY A 201 -27.80 -6.14 -11.23
C GLY A 201 -27.16 -7.43 -10.71
N ILE A 202 -26.10 -7.34 -9.87
CA ILE A 202 -25.39 -8.49 -9.30
C ILE A 202 -25.80 -8.70 -7.85
N SER A 203 -26.10 -9.92 -7.46
CA SER A 203 -26.30 -10.30 -6.08
C SER A 203 -25.49 -11.53 -5.70
N ILE A 204 -24.98 -11.54 -4.45
CA ILE A 204 -24.27 -12.67 -3.87
C ILE A 204 -25.11 -13.24 -2.74
N GLN A 205 -25.52 -14.51 -2.86
CA GLN A 205 -26.22 -15.21 -1.81
C GLN A 205 -25.29 -16.14 -1.05
N VAL A 206 -25.32 -16.02 0.29
CA VAL A 206 -24.54 -16.89 1.18
C VAL A 206 -25.36 -17.25 2.43
N PRO A 207 -25.06 -18.37 3.11
CA PRO A 207 -25.64 -18.66 4.42
C PRO A 207 -25.37 -17.52 5.39
N PRO A 208 -26.35 -17.11 6.23
CA PRO A 208 -26.23 -15.98 7.15
C PRO A 208 -25.33 -16.33 8.35
N ARG A 209 -24.03 -16.36 8.10
CA ARG A 209 -22.96 -16.60 9.07
C ARG A 209 -21.86 -15.59 8.82
N LEU A 210 -21.31 -14.98 9.86
CA LEU A 210 -20.26 -13.96 9.77
C LEU A 210 -19.09 -14.42 8.90
N GLN A 211 -18.61 -15.67 9.07
CA GLN A 211 -17.55 -16.23 8.24
C GLN A 211 -17.81 -16.12 6.74
N HIS A 212 -19.05 -16.35 6.29
CA HIS A 212 -19.37 -16.27 4.86
C HIS A 212 -19.50 -14.83 4.39
N VAL A 213 -20.08 -13.96 5.25
CA VAL A 213 -20.24 -12.52 4.96
C VAL A 213 -18.89 -11.85 4.82
N PHE A 214 -17.98 -12.14 5.74
CA PHE A 214 -16.62 -11.57 5.69
C PHE A 214 -15.83 -12.08 4.48
N THR A 215 -15.88 -13.40 4.23
CA THR A 215 -15.16 -13.99 3.09
C THR A 215 -15.56 -13.35 1.76
N ILE A 216 -16.84 -13.03 1.55
CA ILE A 216 -17.29 -12.47 0.27
C ILE A 216 -17.20 -10.94 0.18
N ALA A 217 -16.87 -10.24 1.28
CA ALA A 217 -16.93 -8.78 1.33
C ALA A 217 -16.07 -8.09 0.27
N PRO A 218 -14.79 -8.47 0.02
CA PRO A 218 -13.97 -7.85 -1.03
C PRO A 218 -14.57 -8.05 -2.44
N LEU A 219 -15.07 -9.26 -2.72
CA LEU A 219 -15.71 -9.56 -4.01
C LEU A 219 -17.03 -8.81 -4.17
N ALA A 220 -17.84 -8.73 -3.10
CA ALA A 220 -19.10 -8.02 -3.11
C ALA A 220 -18.91 -6.52 -3.39
N PHE A 221 -17.95 -5.90 -2.71
CA PHE A 221 -17.58 -4.51 -2.95
C PHE A 221 -17.12 -4.31 -4.41
N TYR A 222 -16.17 -5.11 -4.87
CA TYR A 222 -15.57 -4.97 -6.21
C TYR A 222 -16.61 -5.15 -7.35
N LEU A 223 -17.59 -6.01 -7.14
CA LEU A 223 -18.70 -6.23 -8.11
C LEU A 223 -19.89 -5.28 -7.92
N GLY A 224 -19.86 -4.38 -6.94
CA GLY A 224 -21.04 -3.60 -6.59
C GLY A 224 -22.24 -4.47 -6.20
N ALA A 225 -21.99 -5.65 -5.62
CA ALA A 225 -23.00 -6.68 -5.47
C ALA A 225 -23.83 -6.54 -4.19
N LYS A 226 -25.14 -6.78 -4.29
CA LYS A 226 -26.03 -6.89 -3.13
C LYS A 226 -25.88 -8.25 -2.45
N VAL A 227 -25.56 -8.26 -1.16
CA VAL A 227 -25.46 -9.48 -0.35
C VAL A 227 -26.79 -9.83 0.29
N SER A 228 -27.20 -11.08 0.17
CA SER A 228 -28.48 -11.57 0.70
C SER A 228 -28.37 -13.01 1.24
N PRO A 229 -29.26 -13.40 2.18
CA PRO A 229 -29.23 -14.73 2.76
C PRO A 229 -29.64 -15.80 1.73
N GLY A 230 -28.92 -16.90 1.69
CA GLY A 230 -29.18 -18.06 0.85
C GLY A 230 -28.73 -19.37 1.49
N LYS A 231 -29.19 -20.51 0.99
CA LYS A 231 -28.79 -21.84 1.53
C LYS A 231 -27.40 -22.25 1.04
N THR A 232 -27.09 -21.91 -0.21
CA THR A 232 -25.83 -22.26 -0.89
C THR A 232 -25.20 -20.99 -1.43
N PRO A 233 -23.86 -20.81 -1.31
CA PRO A 233 -23.16 -19.68 -1.88
C PRO A 233 -23.31 -19.66 -3.42
N LYS A 234 -23.70 -18.50 -3.98
CA LYS A 234 -23.80 -18.27 -5.41
C LYS A 234 -23.81 -16.78 -5.77
N ILE A 235 -23.38 -16.49 -6.99
CA ILE A 235 -23.53 -15.19 -7.64
C ILE A 235 -24.70 -15.27 -8.60
N ILE A 236 -25.56 -14.27 -8.60
CA ILE A 236 -26.75 -14.19 -9.44
C ILE A 236 -26.74 -12.86 -10.18
N THR A 237 -26.95 -12.90 -11.48
CA THR A 237 -27.29 -11.77 -12.33
C THR A 237 -28.68 -12.00 -12.94
N GLU A 238 -29.16 -11.07 -13.76
CA GLU A 238 -30.44 -11.23 -14.46
C GLU A 238 -30.47 -12.48 -15.38
N SER A 239 -29.34 -12.73 -16.07
CA SER A 239 -29.23 -13.78 -17.10
C SER A 239 -28.47 -15.03 -16.64
N PHE A 240 -27.80 -15.00 -15.49
CA PHE A 240 -26.76 -15.96 -15.14
C PHE A 240 -26.75 -16.30 -13.65
N THR A 241 -26.39 -17.53 -13.32
CA THR A 241 -26.13 -17.97 -11.93
C THR A 241 -24.85 -18.78 -11.89
N HIS A 242 -23.90 -18.34 -11.07
CA HIS A 242 -22.69 -19.07 -10.79
C HIS A 242 -22.73 -19.64 -9.37
N GLU A 243 -22.76 -20.96 -9.24
CA GLU A 243 -22.67 -21.65 -7.94
C GLU A 243 -21.18 -21.81 -7.58
N PHE A 244 -20.80 -21.43 -6.36
CA PHE A 244 -19.47 -21.73 -5.82
C PHE A 244 -19.31 -23.25 -5.68
N ASN A 245 -18.09 -23.74 -5.92
CA ASN A 245 -17.81 -25.17 -5.99
C ASN A 245 -18.02 -25.86 -4.62
N LYS A 246 -18.91 -26.85 -4.55
CA LYS A 246 -19.20 -27.60 -3.31
C LYS A 246 -18.03 -28.45 -2.80
N GLY A 247 -16.99 -28.65 -3.59
CA GLY A 247 -15.82 -29.46 -3.26
C GLY A 247 -14.61 -28.63 -2.76
N ARG A 248 -14.71 -27.30 -2.77
CA ARG A 248 -13.67 -26.36 -2.31
C ARG A 248 -14.15 -25.53 -1.13
N LYS A 249 -13.20 -24.91 -0.39
CA LYS A 249 -13.55 -23.90 0.59
C LYS A 249 -14.07 -22.65 -0.14
N LEU A 250 -15.11 -22.00 0.39
CA LEU A 250 -15.66 -20.75 -0.17
C LEU A 250 -14.58 -19.69 -0.36
N GLU A 251 -13.64 -19.60 0.59
CA GLU A 251 -12.50 -18.69 0.58
C GLU A 251 -11.64 -18.83 -0.70
N ASP A 252 -11.43 -20.07 -1.17
CA ASP A 252 -10.62 -20.34 -2.37
C ASP A 252 -11.34 -19.93 -3.65
N ASP A 253 -12.65 -20.20 -3.73
CA ASP A 253 -13.44 -19.82 -4.89
C ASP A 253 -13.63 -18.30 -4.98
N VAL A 254 -13.88 -17.62 -3.85
CA VAL A 254 -13.99 -16.16 -3.79
C VAL A 254 -12.67 -15.50 -4.21
N ALA A 255 -11.54 -15.97 -3.66
CA ALA A 255 -10.22 -15.47 -4.04
C ALA A 255 -9.95 -15.64 -5.54
N LYS A 256 -10.30 -16.82 -6.09
CA LYS A 256 -10.17 -17.11 -7.51
C LYS A 256 -10.98 -16.14 -8.36
N ILE A 257 -12.27 -15.95 -8.04
CA ILE A 257 -13.16 -15.09 -8.82
C ILE A 257 -12.72 -13.62 -8.71
N LEU A 258 -12.35 -13.14 -7.51
CA LEU A 258 -11.90 -11.79 -7.32
C LEU A 258 -10.65 -11.49 -8.18
N LYS A 259 -9.65 -12.36 -8.10
CA LYS A 259 -8.42 -12.23 -8.91
C LYS A 259 -8.72 -12.27 -10.41
N HIS A 260 -9.59 -13.17 -10.82
CA HIS A 260 -9.99 -13.37 -12.22
C HIS A 260 -10.66 -12.12 -12.79
N VAL A 261 -11.71 -11.64 -12.12
CA VAL A 261 -12.47 -10.47 -12.58
C VAL A 261 -11.60 -9.21 -12.55
N PHE A 262 -10.86 -9.00 -11.46
CA PHE A 262 -9.94 -7.87 -11.34
C PHE A 262 -8.91 -7.81 -12.48
N PHE A 263 -8.27 -8.94 -12.78
CA PHE A 263 -7.26 -8.99 -13.83
C PHE A 263 -7.87 -8.71 -15.21
N LEU A 264 -9.02 -9.31 -15.52
CA LEU A 264 -9.70 -9.08 -16.81
C LEU A 264 -10.20 -7.64 -16.94
N ASP A 265 -10.65 -7.00 -15.84
CA ASP A 265 -10.92 -5.55 -15.84
C ASP A 265 -9.67 -4.73 -16.18
N CYS A 266 -8.49 -5.11 -15.63
CA CYS A 266 -7.25 -4.43 -15.98
C CYS A 266 -6.91 -4.53 -17.47
N LEU A 267 -7.26 -5.62 -18.14
CA LEU A 267 -7.10 -5.75 -19.58
C LEU A 267 -8.14 -4.93 -20.34
N VAL A 268 -9.41 -5.09 -19.98
CA VAL A 268 -10.52 -4.46 -20.71
C VAL A 268 -10.52 -2.93 -20.56
N ARG A 269 -10.07 -2.38 -19.45
CA ARG A 269 -9.98 -0.93 -19.26
C ARG A 269 -8.99 -0.23 -20.22
N THR A 270 -8.10 -0.97 -20.92
CA THR A 270 -7.21 -0.39 -21.94
C THR A 270 -7.98 0.13 -23.15
N ALA A 271 -9.21 -0.35 -23.39
CA ALA A 271 -10.13 0.20 -24.40
C ALA A 271 -10.92 1.43 -23.89
N GLY A 272 -10.72 1.81 -22.63
CA GLY A 272 -11.47 2.85 -21.96
C GLY A 272 -10.85 4.24 -22.02
N VAL A 273 -11.10 4.98 -20.95
CA VAL A 273 -10.71 6.40 -20.82
C VAL A 273 -9.19 6.61 -20.89
N TYR A 274 -8.41 5.68 -20.36
CA TYR A 274 -6.96 5.73 -20.39
C TYR A 274 -6.43 4.64 -21.31
N GLN A 275 -6.03 5.02 -22.52
CA GLN A 275 -5.48 4.09 -23.52
C GLN A 275 -3.95 4.00 -23.37
N TYR A 276 -3.43 2.79 -23.20
CA TYR A 276 -2.01 2.48 -23.05
C TYR A 276 -1.72 1.05 -23.50
N ASP A 277 -0.49 0.79 -23.89
CA ASP A 277 -0.03 -0.54 -24.27
C ASP A 277 0.31 -1.33 -22.99
N LEU A 278 -0.49 -2.35 -22.71
CA LEU A 278 -0.35 -3.20 -21.53
C LEU A 278 0.33 -4.53 -21.90
N HIS A 279 1.42 -4.84 -21.24
CA HIS A 279 2.17 -6.09 -21.49
C HIS A 279 1.30 -7.33 -21.31
N GLU A 280 0.57 -7.41 -20.19
CA GLU A 280 -0.27 -8.57 -19.88
C GLU A 280 -1.35 -8.79 -20.94
N LEU A 281 -1.88 -7.73 -21.54
CA LEU A 281 -2.81 -7.85 -22.65
C LEU A 281 -2.13 -8.41 -23.89
N SER A 282 -0.97 -7.87 -24.28
CA SER A 282 -0.24 -8.32 -25.47
C SER A 282 0.13 -9.81 -25.43
N VAL A 283 0.22 -10.39 -24.23
CA VAL A 283 0.57 -11.81 -24.06
C VAL A 283 -0.64 -12.75 -24.22
N ILE A 284 -1.85 -12.33 -23.79
CA ILE A 284 -3.02 -13.23 -23.74
C ILE A 284 -4.15 -12.83 -24.69
N GLU A 285 -4.03 -11.75 -25.44
CA GLU A 285 -5.10 -11.22 -26.31
C GLU A 285 -5.64 -12.29 -27.27
N ASP A 286 -4.77 -13.09 -27.89
CA ASP A 286 -5.14 -14.18 -28.80
C ASP A 286 -5.92 -15.33 -28.13
N GLU A 287 -5.87 -15.43 -26.80
CA GLU A 287 -6.58 -16.45 -26.03
C GLU A 287 -7.97 -15.96 -25.54
N LEU A 288 -8.28 -14.66 -25.70
CA LEU A 288 -9.56 -14.09 -25.31
C LEU A 288 -10.62 -14.41 -26.37
N PRO A 289 -11.82 -14.94 -25.97
CA PRO A 289 -12.86 -15.33 -26.91
C PRO A 289 -13.71 -14.16 -27.43
N TRP A 290 -13.38 -12.93 -27.08
CA TRP A 290 -14.13 -11.72 -27.38
C TRP A 290 -13.19 -10.53 -27.62
N ASP A 291 -13.71 -9.54 -28.32
CA ASP A 291 -13.05 -8.25 -28.52
C ASP A 291 -13.19 -7.36 -27.28
N ILE A 292 -12.09 -6.71 -26.88
CA ILE A 292 -11.99 -5.92 -25.67
C ILE A 292 -12.96 -4.73 -25.67
N GLU A 293 -13.07 -4.02 -26.80
CA GLU A 293 -13.97 -2.86 -26.94
C GLU A 293 -15.42 -3.25 -26.71
N SER A 294 -15.84 -4.41 -27.27
CA SER A 294 -17.22 -4.92 -27.11
C SER A 294 -17.56 -5.29 -25.66
N VAL A 295 -16.57 -5.72 -24.87
CA VAL A 295 -16.75 -6.08 -23.47
C VAL A 295 -16.67 -4.83 -22.59
N TYR A 296 -15.85 -3.84 -22.95
CA TYR A 296 -15.76 -2.58 -22.24
C TYR A 296 -17.12 -1.86 -22.16
N ASP A 297 -17.85 -1.79 -23.24
CA ASP A 297 -19.16 -1.12 -23.33
C ASP A 297 -20.31 -1.91 -22.70
N ALA A 298 -20.05 -3.15 -22.29
CA ALA A 298 -21.08 -3.99 -21.68
C ALA A 298 -21.34 -3.63 -20.22
N SER A 299 -22.57 -3.94 -19.72
CA SER A 299 -22.87 -3.81 -18.29
C SER A 299 -21.98 -4.71 -17.44
N LEU A 300 -21.73 -4.34 -16.19
CA LEU A 300 -20.89 -5.10 -15.25
C LEU A 300 -21.36 -6.55 -15.11
N SER A 301 -22.67 -6.79 -15.04
CA SER A 301 -23.23 -8.14 -15.00
C SER A 301 -22.91 -8.96 -16.26
N THR A 302 -22.91 -8.31 -17.44
CA THR A 302 -22.53 -8.96 -18.72
C THR A 302 -21.02 -9.21 -18.78
N GLN A 303 -20.20 -8.25 -18.35
CA GLN A 303 -18.75 -8.42 -18.23
C GLN A 303 -18.40 -9.61 -17.35
N LEU A 304 -19.00 -9.71 -16.16
CA LEU A 304 -18.81 -10.83 -15.24
C LEU A 304 -19.15 -12.18 -15.91
N GLU A 305 -20.25 -12.25 -16.65
CA GLU A 305 -20.64 -13.46 -17.37
C GLU A 305 -19.61 -13.85 -18.45
N GLN A 306 -19.08 -12.88 -19.19
CA GLN A 306 -18.04 -13.11 -20.20
C GLN A 306 -16.72 -13.56 -19.55
N TYR A 307 -16.30 -12.91 -18.48
CA TYR A 307 -15.08 -13.23 -17.77
C TYR A 307 -15.08 -14.65 -17.20
N LEU A 308 -16.19 -15.08 -16.62
CA LEU A 308 -16.32 -16.43 -16.05
C LEU A 308 -16.37 -17.55 -17.10
N LYS A 309 -16.44 -17.24 -18.41
CA LYS A 309 -16.29 -18.21 -19.50
C LYS A 309 -14.83 -18.53 -19.82
N ILE A 310 -13.88 -17.64 -19.41
CA ILE A 310 -12.45 -17.87 -19.59
C ILE A 310 -11.97 -18.82 -18.49
N ASP A 311 -11.16 -19.81 -18.84
CA ASP A 311 -10.56 -20.66 -17.81
C ASP A 311 -9.56 -19.83 -16.98
N PHE A 312 -9.62 -19.95 -15.67
CA PHE A 312 -8.71 -19.26 -14.77
C PHE A 312 -7.24 -19.62 -15.02
N SER A 313 -6.96 -20.82 -15.49
CA SER A 313 -5.59 -21.24 -15.83
C SER A 313 -4.96 -20.42 -16.95
N THR A 314 -5.75 -19.79 -17.81
CA THR A 314 -5.27 -18.86 -18.85
C THR A 314 -4.72 -17.57 -18.22
N VAL A 315 -5.40 -17.02 -17.24
CA VAL A 315 -5.03 -15.74 -16.63
C VAL A 315 -4.05 -15.89 -15.44
N GLN A 316 -4.08 -17.04 -14.77
CA GLN A 316 -3.33 -17.29 -13.54
C GLN A 316 -1.82 -16.97 -13.62
N PRO A 317 -1.10 -17.31 -14.70
CA PRO A 317 0.33 -17.02 -14.83
C PRO A 317 0.67 -15.52 -14.91
N HIS A 318 -0.32 -14.68 -15.26
CA HIS A 318 -0.15 -13.26 -15.53
C HIS A 318 -0.71 -12.36 -14.44
N LEU A 319 -1.27 -12.96 -13.37
CA LEU A 319 -1.83 -12.19 -12.25
C LEU A 319 -0.73 -11.40 -11.54
N PRO A 320 -0.99 -10.15 -11.14
CA PRO A 320 -0.07 -9.42 -10.26
C PRO A 320 0.08 -10.14 -8.91
N ARG A 321 1.18 -9.90 -8.19
CA ARG A 321 1.33 -10.38 -6.81
C ARG A 321 0.21 -9.78 -5.96
N TRP A 322 -0.50 -10.63 -5.21
CA TRP A 322 -1.64 -10.15 -4.43
C TRP A 322 -1.15 -9.47 -3.14
N PRO A 323 -1.67 -8.27 -2.79
CA PRO A 323 -1.13 -7.51 -1.66
C PRO A 323 -1.25 -8.23 -0.33
N MET A 324 -2.46 -8.79 -0.04
CA MET A 324 -2.78 -9.26 1.29
C MET A 324 -3.72 -10.47 1.30
N THR A 325 -3.48 -11.38 2.25
CA THR A 325 -4.47 -12.34 2.75
C THR A 325 -4.67 -12.08 4.24
N ALA A 326 -5.90 -11.73 4.64
CA ALA A 326 -6.26 -11.47 6.03
C ALA A 326 -6.96 -12.68 6.66
N HIS A 327 -6.46 -13.12 7.81
CA HIS A 327 -7.02 -14.21 8.61
C HIS A 327 -7.89 -13.61 9.72
N ILE A 328 -9.20 -13.52 9.48
CA ILE A 328 -10.14 -12.75 10.32
C ILE A 328 -11.06 -13.70 11.10
N PRO A 329 -11.11 -13.61 12.46
CA PRO A 329 -12.08 -14.35 13.26
C PRO A 329 -13.52 -13.97 12.87
N PRO A 330 -14.46 -14.95 12.80
CA PRO A 330 -15.85 -14.65 12.48
C PRO A 330 -16.62 -14.12 13.69
N SER A 331 -16.11 -13.07 14.33
CA SER A 331 -16.74 -12.38 15.44
C SER A 331 -17.30 -11.02 14.99
N PRO A 332 -18.34 -10.48 15.67
CA PRO A 332 -18.89 -9.18 15.29
C PRO A 332 -17.86 -8.04 15.32
N GLU A 333 -16.97 -8.02 16.29
CA GLU A 333 -15.93 -7.01 16.48
C GLU A 333 -14.97 -6.94 15.28
N SER A 334 -14.75 -8.10 14.63
CA SER A 334 -13.92 -8.16 13.44
C SER A 334 -14.53 -7.44 12.22
N ALA A 335 -15.79 -7.01 12.28
CA ALA A 335 -16.39 -6.24 11.18
C ALA A 335 -15.69 -4.90 10.96
N GLU A 336 -15.13 -4.33 11.99
CA GLU A 336 -14.46 -3.02 11.95
C GLU A 336 -13.18 -3.01 11.11
N ILE A 337 -12.58 -4.19 10.88
CA ILE A 337 -11.40 -4.33 9.99
C ILE A 337 -11.78 -4.45 8.51
N LEU A 338 -13.02 -4.83 8.18
CA LEU A 338 -13.41 -5.13 6.81
C LEU A 338 -13.15 -3.99 5.83
N PRO A 339 -13.43 -2.69 6.13
CA PRO A 339 -13.18 -1.60 5.20
C PRO A 339 -11.74 -1.53 4.72
N PHE A 340 -10.78 -1.73 5.60
CA PHE A 340 -9.34 -1.67 5.30
C PHE A 340 -8.91 -2.82 4.38
N ILE A 341 -9.35 -4.03 4.71
CA ILE A 341 -9.03 -5.22 3.90
C ILE A 341 -9.71 -5.16 2.53
N VAL A 342 -10.95 -4.67 2.48
CA VAL A 342 -11.72 -4.51 1.24
C VAL A 342 -11.09 -3.45 0.32
N ASN A 343 -10.56 -2.36 0.89
CA ASN A 343 -9.87 -1.32 0.13
C ASN A 343 -8.64 -1.86 -0.64
N GLU A 344 -7.86 -2.73 0.00
CA GLU A 344 -6.71 -3.41 -0.64
C GLU A 344 -7.11 -4.61 -1.52
N LEU A 345 -8.40 -4.90 -1.67
CA LEU A 345 -8.91 -6.14 -2.28
C LEU A 345 -8.33 -7.40 -1.62
N GLY A 346 -8.06 -7.32 -0.31
CA GLY A 346 -7.47 -8.42 0.46
C GLY A 346 -8.34 -9.67 0.44
N ILE A 347 -7.71 -10.83 0.39
CA ILE A 347 -8.39 -12.13 0.47
C ILE A 347 -8.70 -12.42 1.94
N ILE A 348 -9.96 -12.66 2.29
CA ILE A 348 -10.36 -12.96 3.66
C ILE A 348 -10.49 -14.47 3.85
N ARG A 349 -9.77 -14.97 4.86
CA ARG A 349 -9.80 -16.37 5.30
C ARG A 349 -10.10 -16.47 6.79
N MET A 350 -10.62 -17.58 7.23
CA MET A 350 -10.76 -17.87 8.65
C MET A 350 -9.39 -18.18 9.25
N PRO A 351 -9.10 -17.74 10.51
CA PRO A 351 -7.83 -18.00 11.17
C PRO A 351 -7.74 -19.49 11.53
N ARG A 352 -7.04 -20.25 10.71
CA ARG A 352 -6.71 -21.66 10.89
C ARG A 352 -5.22 -21.82 10.96
N GLY A 353 -4.74 -22.68 11.84
CA GLY A 353 -3.33 -22.97 12.00
C GLY A 353 -3.09 -23.99 13.09
N GLU A 354 -1.90 -24.55 13.11
CA GLU A 354 -1.44 -25.46 14.14
C GLU A 354 -0.89 -24.66 15.33
N ARG A 355 -1.34 -24.98 16.54
CA ARG A 355 -0.92 -24.30 17.79
C ARG A 355 0.12 -25.16 18.49
N TYR A 356 1.18 -24.52 18.98
CA TYR A 356 2.18 -25.18 19.80
C TYR A 356 2.81 -24.22 20.82
N GLU A 357 3.37 -24.77 21.86
CA GLU A 357 4.09 -24.01 22.89
C GLU A 357 5.58 -23.94 22.52
N ILE A 358 6.15 -22.76 22.60
CA ILE A 358 7.58 -22.54 22.50
C ILE A 358 8.13 -22.10 23.85
N ASP A 359 9.33 -22.58 24.17
CA ASP A 359 10.08 -22.11 25.32
C ASP A 359 10.99 -20.97 24.85
N THR A 360 10.65 -19.74 25.21
CA THR A 360 11.37 -18.55 24.78
C THR A 360 12.71 -18.36 25.50
N SER A 361 13.00 -19.17 26.53
CA SER A 361 14.31 -19.18 27.22
C SER A 361 15.39 -19.94 26.46
N ILE A 362 15.04 -20.71 25.44
CA ILE A 362 15.97 -21.49 24.60
C ILE A 362 16.10 -20.77 23.25
N GLY A 363 17.08 -19.87 23.15
CA GLY A 363 17.31 -19.01 21.99
C GLY A 363 17.57 -19.73 20.68
N THR A 364 16.56 -20.30 20.04
CA THR A 364 16.54 -20.57 18.59
C THR A 364 15.14 -20.99 18.14
N PHE A 365 14.44 -20.14 17.41
CA PHE A 365 13.37 -20.54 16.50
C PHE A 365 14.01 -21.20 15.29
N THR A 366 14.00 -22.52 15.23
CA THR A 366 14.21 -23.22 13.96
C THR A 366 12.85 -23.60 13.42
N SER A 367 12.48 -23.10 12.25
CA SER A 367 11.34 -23.62 11.49
C SER A 367 11.48 -25.13 11.40
N ILE A 368 10.46 -25.85 11.86
CA ILE A 368 10.37 -27.30 11.66
C ILE A 368 10.07 -27.48 10.17
N ASP A 369 11.15 -27.66 9.39
CA ASP A 369 11.04 -27.97 7.99
C ASP A 369 10.33 -29.31 7.82
N LYS A 370 9.09 -29.30 7.32
CA LYS A 370 8.29 -30.51 7.03
C LYS A 370 8.98 -31.47 6.04
N HIS A 371 10.17 -31.10 5.53
CA HIS A 371 10.95 -31.85 4.54
C HIS A 371 12.25 -32.46 5.06
N GLY A 372 12.45 -32.53 6.37
CA GLY A 372 13.47 -33.40 6.96
C GLY A 372 14.94 -33.00 6.77
N TYR A 373 15.24 -31.76 6.51
CA TYR A 373 16.60 -31.26 6.55
C TYR A 373 16.98 -30.83 7.97
N HIS A 374 17.61 -31.74 8.72
CA HIS A 374 18.33 -31.39 9.93
C HIS A 374 19.55 -30.53 9.56
N GLY A 375 19.39 -29.23 9.51
CA GLY A 375 20.49 -28.27 9.54
C GLY A 375 21.19 -28.41 10.89
N LEU A 376 22.36 -28.99 10.93
CA LEU A 376 23.24 -29.03 12.08
C LEU A 376 23.59 -27.59 12.48
N ALA A 377 22.91 -27.03 13.44
CA ALA A 377 23.38 -25.87 14.17
C ALA A 377 24.64 -26.29 14.92
N ARG A 378 25.83 -26.00 14.35
CA ARG A 378 27.07 -26.07 15.11
C ARG A 378 26.99 -25.02 16.19
N GLY A 379 26.94 -25.48 17.43
CA GLY A 379 26.92 -24.67 18.62
C GLY A 379 28.01 -23.60 18.58
N ALA A 380 27.61 -22.35 18.59
CA ALA A 380 28.46 -21.29 19.07
C ALA A 380 28.71 -21.59 20.55
N GLU A 381 29.96 -21.82 20.91
CA GLU A 381 30.38 -21.97 22.30
C GLU A 381 30.00 -20.69 23.05
N THR A 382 28.91 -20.75 23.84
CA THR A 382 28.61 -19.77 24.85
C THR A 382 29.77 -19.76 25.84
N ARG A 383 30.61 -18.73 25.79
CA ARG A 383 31.48 -18.38 26.90
C ARG A 383 30.57 -18.01 28.08
N SER A 384 30.47 -18.91 29.02
CA SER A 384 29.87 -18.67 30.32
C SER A 384 30.74 -17.69 31.10
N ASP A 385 30.47 -16.41 30.97
CA ASP A 385 30.82 -15.46 32.00
C ASP A 385 29.75 -15.51 33.06
N THR A 386 30.13 -16.05 34.24
CA THR A 386 29.35 -16.06 35.47
C THR A 386 29.23 -14.62 35.99
N SER A 387 28.33 -13.83 35.43
CA SER A 387 27.74 -12.68 36.08
C SER A 387 26.24 -12.97 36.23
N THR A 388 25.77 -13.00 37.44
CA THR A 388 24.38 -13.15 37.84
C THR A 388 23.53 -12.05 37.19
N SER A 389 23.07 -12.32 35.99
CA SER A 389 21.93 -11.61 35.39
C SER A 389 20.66 -12.10 36.11
N PRO A 390 19.70 -11.21 36.41
CA PRO A 390 18.39 -11.67 36.93
C PRO A 390 17.84 -12.68 35.92
N GLN A 391 17.45 -13.86 36.36
CA GLN A 391 16.72 -14.84 35.57
C GLN A 391 15.38 -14.20 35.22
N ASN A 392 15.28 -13.63 34.01
CA ASN A 392 14.00 -13.30 33.44
C ASN A 392 13.29 -14.61 33.11
N ASP A 393 12.24 -14.89 33.83
CA ASP A 393 11.38 -16.07 33.69
C ASP A 393 10.44 -15.83 32.47
N PHE A 394 11.02 -15.74 31.27
CA PHE A 394 10.26 -15.77 30.02
C PHE A 394 9.68 -17.19 29.90
N GLY A 395 8.41 -17.30 30.21
CA GLY A 395 7.71 -18.58 30.24
C GLY A 395 7.47 -19.16 28.86
N LYS A 396 6.71 -20.23 28.80
CA LYS A 396 6.22 -20.79 27.55
C LYS A 396 5.19 -19.87 26.90
N VAL A 397 5.35 -19.57 25.63
CA VAL A 397 4.42 -18.77 24.82
C VAL A 397 3.72 -19.68 23.80
N THR A 398 2.40 -19.52 23.68
CA THR A 398 1.64 -20.22 22.64
C THR A 398 1.72 -19.45 21.34
N VAL A 399 2.22 -20.10 20.31
CA VAL A 399 2.27 -19.58 18.94
C VAL A 399 1.32 -20.36 18.04
N VAL A 400 1.00 -19.78 16.90
CA VAL A 400 0.22 -20.44 15.84
C VAL A 400 1.00 -20.38 14.54
N GLU A 401 1.07 -21.51 13.82
CA GLU A 401 1.54 -21.56 12.45
C GLU A 401 0.30 -21.50 11.54
N PRO A 402 0.03 -20.34 10.88
CA PRO A 402 -1.14 -20.19 10.04
C PRO A 402 -1.15 -21.13 8.83
N ASP A 403 -2.33 -21.61 8.44
CA ASP A 403 -2.53 -22.29 7.14
C ASP A 403 -2.34 -21.29 6.01
N ILE A 404 -1.11 -21.06 5.57
CA ILE A 404 -0.79 -20.16 4.46
C ILE A 404 -1.20 -20.83 3.15
N VAL A 405 -2.15 -20.24 2.45
CA VAL A 405 -2.64 -20.71 1.16
C VAL A 405 -2.57 -19.59 0.13
N GLY A 406 -1.79 -19.80 -0.90
CA GLY A 406 -1.58 -18.83 -1.99
C GLY A 406 -0.42 -17.88 -1.70
N GLU A 407 -0.02 -17.17 -2.75
CA GLU A 407 1.08 -16.22 -2.72
C GLU A 407 0.50 -14.81 -2.56
N SER A 408 0.48 -14.30 -1.32
CA SER A 408 0.25 -12.89 -1.02
C SER A 408 1.55 -12.29 -0.46
N ILE A 409 1.73 -10.98 -0.67
CA ILE A 409 2.90 -10.27 -0.14
C ILE A 409 2.85 -10.30 1.39
N GLU A 410 1.63 -10.20 1.96
CA GLU A 410 1.40 -10.26 3.40
C GLU A 410 0.32 -11.26 3.75
N HIS A 411 0.51 -11.97 4.87
CA HIS A 411 -0.53 -12.69 5.59
C HIS A 411 -0.78 -11.97 6.92
N ALA A 412 -1.90 -11.25 7.03
CA ALA A 412 -2.29 -10.49 8.22
C ALA A 412 -3.17 -11.36 9.14
N TRP A 413 -2.69 -11.62 10.35
CA TRP A 413 -3.35 -12.48 11.33
C TRP A 413 -4.06 -11.66 12.40
N PHE A 414 -5.39 -11.66 12.39
CA PHE A 414 -6.24 -11.03 13.42
C PHE A 414 -6.71 -12.02 14.51
N GLY A 415 -6.31 -13.27 14.40
CA GLY A 415 -6.65 -14.29 15.39
C GLY A 415 -5.86 -14.17 16.71
N GLU A 416 -6.26 -14.98 17.69
CA GLU A 416 -5.51 -15.15 18.93
C GLU A 416 -4.10 -15.70 18.67
N HIS A 417 -3.22 -15.57 19.66
CA HIS A 417 -1.83 -16.05 19.68
C HIS A 417 -0.90 -15.33 18.67
N ILE A 418 0.37 -15.57 18.83
CA ILE A 418 1.43 -15.00 18.00
C ILE A 418 1.57 -15.83 16.72
N PRO A 419 1.38 -15.25 15.54
CA PRO A 419 1.53 -16.00 14.30
C PRO A 419 3.01 -16.18 13.92
N VAL A 420 3.36 -17.36 13.42
CA VAL A 420 4.67 -17.64 12.84
C VAL A 420 4.55 -17.53 11.33
N GLY A 421 5.40 -16.70 10.69
CA GLY A 421 5.36 -16.49 9.24
C GLY A 421 4.24 -15.58 8.71
N ALA A 422 3.53 -14.88 9.60
CA ALA A 422 2.50 -13.90 9.27
C ALA A 422 2.63 -12.66 10.16
N SER A 423 2.01 -11.53 9.79
CA SER A 423 1.95 -10.32 10.62
C SER A 423 0.88 -10.44 11.70
N LYS A 424 1.12 -9.96 12.91
CA LYS A 424 0.09 -9.81 13.95
C LYS A 424 -0.63 -8.48 13.73
N ALA A 425 -1.72 -8.51 13.00
CA ALA A 425 -2.49 -7.33 12.67
C ALA A 425 -3.42 -6.89 13.81
N THR A 426 -3.60 -5.57 13.97
CA THR A 426 -4.51 -4.93 14.93
C THR A 426 -5.44 -3.98 14.20
N VAL A 427 -6.68 -3.82 14.68
CA VAL A 427 -7.64 -2.87 14.09
C VAL A 427 -7.16 -1.43 14.33
N GLU A 428 -6.57 -1.18 15.48
CA GLU A 428 -6.06 0.12 15.93
C GLU A 428 -4.95 0.62 14.97
N GLY A 429 -4.01 -0.26 14.57
CA GLY A 429 -2.94 0.10 13.63
C GLY A 429 -3.48 0.64 12.30
N TYR A 430 -4.49 -0.02 11.73
CA TYR A 430 -5.15 0.44 10.50
C TYR A 430 -5.93 1.75 10.70
N ARG A 431 -6.62 1.92 11.84
CA ARG A 431 -7.37 3.14 12.16
C ARG A 431 -6.46 4.35 12.34
N SER A 432 -5.35 4.17 13.04
CA SER A 432 -4.41 5.25 13.34
C SER A 432 -3.87 5.92 12.07
N GLN A 433 -3.63 5.15 11.01
CA GLN A 433 -3.22 5.70 9.72
C GLN A 433 -4.23 6.66 9.09
N ILE A 434 -5.54 6.47 9.31
CA ILE A 434 -6.57 7.35 8.77
C ILE A 434 -6.59 8.67 9.53
N HIS A 435 -6.39 8.63 10.85
CA HIS A 435 -6.51 9.81 11.71
C HIS A 435 -5.29 10.72 11.65
N GLN A 436 -4.11 10.16 11.46
CA GLN A 436 -2.89 10.97 11.30
C GLN A 436 -2.73 11.37 9.83
N GLY A 437 -2.81 12.68 9.56
CA GLY A 437 -2.51 13.24 8.24
C GLY A 437 -1.00 13.17 7.93
N SER A 438 -0.62 13.35 6.66
CA SER A 438 0.79 13.54 6.28
C SER A 438 1.38 14.72 7.06
N LYS A 439 2.39 14.46 7.90
CA LYS A 439 2.96 15.45 8.83
C LYS A 439 3.95 16.43 8.18
N GLY A 440 4.25 16.34 6.92
CA GLY A 440 5.13 17.29 6.24
C GLY A 440 6.08 16.66 5.22
N GLN A 441 7.07 17.45 4.78
CA GLN A 441 8.08 17.03 3.80
C GLN A 441 9.31 16.37 4.44
N SER A 442 9.43 16.36 5.78
CA SER A 442 10.50 15.69 6.52
C SER A 442 9.93 14.52 7.31
N ILE A 443 10.71 13.46 7.46
CA ILE A 443 10.40 12.30 8.30
C ILE A 443 11.13 12.49 9.62
N ASP A 444 10.38 12.50 10.72
CA ASP A 444 10.91 12.68 12.07
C ASP A 444 11.22 11.30 12.69
N ILE A 445 12.50 11.07 12.95
CA ILE A 445 13.01 9.80 13.47
C ILE A 445 13.48 9.96 14.90
N LEU A 446 12.96 9.12 15.80
CA LEU A 446 13.45 8.97 17.16
C LEU A 446 14.30 7.71 17.28
N VAL A 447 15.57 7.89 17.65
CA VAL A 447 16.46 6.78 18.02
C VAL A 447 16.66 6.80 19.53
N VAL A 448 16.26 5.74 20.22
CA VAL A 448 16.47 5.57 21.67
C VAL A 448 17.44 4.44 21.91
N CYS A 449 18.61 4.71 22.50
CA CYS A 449 19.59 3.71 22.88
C CYS A 449 19.75 3.67 24.41
N ASN A 450 19.25 2.61 25.02
CA ASN A 450 19.27 2.40 26.48
C ASN A 450 20.25 1.29 26.95
N ASP A 451 21.14 0.82 26.06
CA ASP A 451 22.24 -0.06 26.42
C ASP A 451 23.60 0.52 25.97
N ALA A 452 24.44 0.87 26.93
CA ALA A 452 25.76 1.43 26.67
C ALA A 452 26.71 0.48 25.89
N ARG A 453 26.42 -0.82 25.85
CA ARG A 453 27.18 -1.81 25.08
C ARG A 453 26.82 -1.82 23.59
N MET A 454 25.68 -1.21 23.24
CA MET A 454 25.14 -1.11 21.88
C MET A 454 25.38 0.28 21.25
N LEU A 455 26.26 1.12 21.87
CA LEU A 455 26.61 2.43 21.35
C LEU A 455 27.32 2.37 20.00
N ASP A 456 28.08 1.31 19.73
CA ASP A 456 28.72 1.09 18.41
C ASP A 456 27.68 0.91 17.30
N GLU A 457 26.45 0.49 17.65
CA GLU A 457 25.32 0.35 16.76
C GLU A 457 24.74 1.73 16.38
N HIS A 458 24.75 2.67 17.28
CA HIS A 458 24.27 4.03 17.05
C HIS A 458 25.09 4.76 15.98
N ASP A 459 26.42 4.63 16.00
CA ASP A 459 27.29 5.28 15.01
C ASP A 459 27.01 4.75 13.59
N VAL A 460 26.69 3.46 13.45
CA VAL A 460 26.29 2.85 12.18
C VAL A 460 24.91 3.37 11.73
N ILE A 461 24.00 3.65 12.67
CA ILE A 461 22.66 4.16 12.37
C ILE A 461 22.74 5.59 11.85
N ASP A 462 23.52 6.47 12.50
CA ASP A 462 23.71 7.86 12.06
C ASP A 462 24.28 7.95 10.62
N GLU A 463 25.24 7.07 10.27
CA GLU A 463 25.76 6.97 8.91
C GLU A 463 24.71 6.41 7.94
N THR A 464 23.86 5.52 8.40
CA THR A 464 22.87 4.79 7.57
C THR A 464 21.66 5.66 7.21
N TYR A 465 21.17 6.46 8.16
CA TYR A 465 20.12 7.44 7.89
C TYR A 465 20.64 8.67 7.11
N GLY A 466 21.95 8.86 7.06
CA GLY A 466 22.65 10.11 6.79
C GLY A 466 22.72 10.63 5.36
N ASN A 467 22.24 9.98 4.32
CA ASN A 467 22.35 10.53 2.95
C ASN A 467 21.08 11.26 2.50
N ARG A 468 21.01 12.56 2.80
CA ARG A 468 19.82 13.42 2.85
C ARG A 468 19.61 14.32 1.62
N GLU A 469 20.22 14.04 0.48
CA GLU A 469 20.12 14.95 -0.66
C GLU A 469 18.74 15.01 -1.32
N VAL A 470 17.82 14.09 -0.97
CA VAL A 470 16.51 13.97 -1.64
C VAL A 470 15.33 14.02 -0.68
N LEU A 471 15.40 13.36 0.48
CA LEU A 471 14.39 13.48 1.54
C LEU A 471 15.05 14.05 2.80
N SER A 472 14.46 15.08 3.39
CA SER A 472 14.94 15.61 4.66
C SER A 472 14.47 14.69 5.79
N PHE A 473 15.40 14.18 6.61
CA PHE A 473 15.12 13.51 7.86
C PHE A 473 15.57 14.38 9.01
N ASP A 474 14.72 14.50 10.01
CA ASP A 474 15.11 15.03 11.30
C ASP A 474 15.31 13.87 12.27
N ILE A 475 16.53 13.68 12.78
CA ILE A 475 16.87 12.59 13.69
C ILE A 475 17.08 13.16 15.08
N THR A 476 16.29 12.67 16.02
CA THR A 476 16.47 12.88 17.45
C THR A 476 17.05 11.62 18.07
N SER A 477 18.27 11.72 18.61
CA SER A 477 18.95 10.59 19.26
C SER A 477 19.02 10.82 20.77
N GLU A 478 18.47 9.86 21.53
CA GLU A 478 18.37 9.92 22.98
C GLU A 478 19.06 8.71 23.63
N PHE A 479 19.80 8.94 24.70
CA PHE A 479 20.62 7.92 25.36
C PHE A 479 20.27 7.81 26.85
N GLY A 480 20.06 6.58 27.31
CA GLY A 480 19.85 6.31 28.73
C GLY A 480 18.65 7.06 29.30
N VAL A 481 17.58 7.19 28.53
CA VAL A 481 16.35 7.88 28.94
C VAL A 481 15.70 7.19 30.13
N THR A 482 15.08 7.98 30.99
CA THR A 482 14.21 7.50 32.06
C THR A 482 12.86 7.07 31.53
N THR A 483 12.10 6.34 32.33
CA THR A 483 10.72 5.93 31.99
C THR A 483 9.82 7.13 31.69
N SER A 484 9.98 8.23 32.45
CA SER A 484 9.21 9.47 32.26
C SER A 484 9.59 10.20 30.97
N GLU A 485 10.87 10.30 30.66
CA GLU A 485 11.36 10.93 29.43
C GLU A 485 10.92 10.15 28.20
N PHE A 486 11.03 8.81 28.26
CA PHE A 486 10.61 7.98 27.12
C PHE A 486 9.09 8.01 26.91
N SER A 487 8.30 8.00 28.01
CA SER A 487 6.86 8.21 27.92
C SER A 487 6.49 9.54 27.27
N ASP A 488 7.17 10.63 27.66
CA ASP A 488 6.92 11.96 27.09
C ASP A 488 7.26 12.00 25.58
N LEU A 489 8.38 11.40 25.16
CA LEU A 489 8.75 11.27 23.75
C LEU A 489 7.73 10.48 22.95
N LEU A 490 7.15 9.40 23.50
CA LEU A 490 6.15 8.59 22.80
C LEU A 490 4.79 9.28 22.68
N VAL A 491 4.40 10.06 23.71
CA VAL A 491 3.07 10.70 23.78
C VAL A 491 3.06 12.05 23.05
N ASN A 492 4.12 12.84 23.17
CA ASN A 492 4.17 14.23 22.73
C ASN A 492 5.19 14.52 21.61
N GLY A 493 6.01 13.52 21.24
CA GLY A 493 7.13 13.72 20.33
C GLY A 493 6.74 13.80 18.85
N SER A 494 5.61 13.23 18.46
CA SER A 494 5.10 13.26 17.07
C SER A 494 6.08 12.69 16.03
N PHE A 495 6.66 11.53 16.31
CA PHE A 495 7.64 10.88 15.44
C PHE A 495 7.01 9.96 14.40
N ASP A 496 7.54 9.99 13.17
CA ASP A 496 7.12 9.05 12.12
C ASP A 496 7.74 7.67 12.30
N PHE A 497 8.94 7.61 12.88
CA PHE A 497 9.66 6.35 13.11
C PHE A 497 10.40 6.33 14.44
N LEU A 498 10.20 5.26 15.22
CA LEU A 498 10.98 4.94 16.42
C LEU A 498 11.93 3.78 16.13
N HIS A 499 13.23 3.98 16.38
CA HIS A 499 14.20 2.89 16.51
C HIS A 499 14.64 2.77 17.97
N TYR A 500 14.10 1.79 18.66
CA TYR A 500 14.51 1.48 20.04
C TYR A 500 15.60 0.40 20.03
N ILE A 501 16.72 0.68 20.70
CA ILE A 501 17.89 -0.18 20.85
C ILE A 501 18.11 -0.43 22.33
N GLY A 502 17.87 -1.66 22.79
CA GLY A 502 17.96 -1.98 24.19
C GLY A 502 17.43 -3.34 24.56
N HIS A 503 16.86 -3.45 25.75
CA HIS A 503 16.25 -4.67 26.27
C HIS A 503 14.77 -4.48 26.52
N ALA A 504 13.99 -5.52 26.29
CA ALA A 504 12.62 -5.63 26.77
C ALA A 504 12.53 -6.69 27.84
N THR A 505 11.62 -6.49 28.79
CA THR A 505 11.29 -7.45 29.85
C THR A 505 9.78 -7.66 29.82
N ASN A 506 9.27 -8.58 30.67
CA ASN A 506 7.83 -8.73 30.87
C ASN A 506 7.16 -7.47 31.42
N ASP A 507 7.93 -6.62 32.10
CA ASP A 507 7.45 -5.40 32.75
C ASP A 507 7.52 -4.17 31.83
N GLY A 508 8.21 -4.26 30.66
CA GLY A 508 8.29 -3.14 29.71
C GLY A 508 9.61 -3.02 28.93
N LEU A 509 9.76 -1.89 28.27
CA LEU A 509 11.00 -1.47 27.59
C LEU A 509 11.98 -0.89 28.62
N ARG A 510 13.21 -1.41 28.66
CA ARG A 510 14.23 -1.02 29.64
C ARG A 510 14.61 0.46 29.47
N CYS A 511 14.50 1.21 30.59
CA CYS A 511 14.96 2.58 30.71
C CYS A 511 16.07 2.66 31.79
N SER A 512 16.68 3.83 31.97
CA SER A 512 17.78 4.02 32.91
C SER A 512 17.36 3.89 34.37
N ASP A 513 16.10 4.13 34.70
CA ASP A 513 15.51 4.10 36.04
C ASP A 513 14.51 2.96 36.29
N GLY A 514 14.20 2.14 35.26
CA GLY A 514 13.24 1.05 35.36
C GLY A 514 12.80 0.52 34.01
N ASP A 515 11.63 -0.08 33.93
CA ASP A 515 11.01 -0.56 32.69
C ASP A 515 9.74 0.26 32.41
N LEU A 516 9.56 0.71 31.18
CA LEU A 516 8.35 1.41 30.71
C LEU A 516 7.39 0.38 30.14
N ASP A 517 6.31 0.10 30.84
CA ASP A 517 5.18 -0.66 30.29
C ASP A 517 4.34 0.27 29.39
N VAL A 518 4.37 0.03 28.09
CA VAL A 518 3.62 0.81 27.10
C VAL A 518 2.11 0.71 27.34
N ASN A 519 1.59 -0.40 27.91
CA ASN A 519 0.18 -0.50 28.26
C ASN A 519 -0.27 0.51 29.34
N SER A 520 0.67 1.19 30.01
CA SER A 520 0.35 2.26 30.96
C SER A 520 0.08 3.61 30.30
N LEU A 521 0.32 3.73 28.98
CA LEU A 521 0.07 4.92 28.18
C LEU A 521 -1.34 4.87 27.58
N ASP A 522 -2.04 6.00 27.58
CA ASP A 522 -3.38 6.09 26.99
C ASP A 522 -3.31 6.15 25.45
N GLU A 523 -2.36 6.91 24.91
CA GLU A 523 -2.17 7.14 23.46
C GLU A 523 -0.70 7.47 23.18
N VAL A 524 -0.21 7.10 22.00
CA VAL A 524 1.12 7.50 21.49
C VAL A 524 0.97 8.22 20.15
N ASP A 525 1.81 9.24 19.92
CA ASP A 525 1.91 9.95 18.64
C ASP A 525 3.13 9.45 17.86
N LEU A 526 2.99 8.24 17.32
CA LEU A 526 4.05 7.49 16.68
C LEU A 526 3.53 6.81 15.41
N GLY A 527 4.26 6.96 14.30
CA GLY A 527 3.97 6.23 13.06
C GLY A 527 4.38 4.76 13.16
N VAL A 528 5.61 4.46 12.77
CA VAL A 528 6.16 3.10 12.72
C VAL A 528 7.22 2.90 13.80
N PHE A 529 7.35 1.69 14.35
CA PHE A 529 8.40 1.35 15.30
C PHE A 529 9.24 0.16 14.84
N PHE A 530 10.51 0.17 15.21
CA PHE A 530 11.41 -0.97 15.19
C PHE A 530 12.00 -1.20 16.59
N LEU A 531 11.55 -2.27 17.25
CA LEU A 531 12.02 -2.64 18.58
C LEU A 531 13.16 -3.66 18.47
N ASN A 532 14.40 -3.14 18.39
CA ASN A 532 15.60 -3.96 18.44
C ASN A 532 15.89 -4.37 19.90
N ALA A 533 15.06 -5.25 20.42
CA ALA A 533 15.12 -5.78 21.77
C ALA A 533 14.53 -7.20 21.81
N CYS A 534 15.21 -8.12 22.48
CA CYS A 534 14.69 -9.48 22.70
C CYS A 534 13.32 -9.43 23.39
N HIS A 535 12.39 -10.31 22.98
CA HIS A 535 11.05 -10.44 23.61
C HIS A 535 10.20 -9.16 23.62
N SER A 536 10.36 -8.29 22.62
CA SER A 536 9.67 -7.00 22.54
C SER A 536 8.22 -7.08 22.00
N TYR A 537 7.74 -8.28 21.65
CA TYR A 537 6.42 -8.47 21.02
C TYR A 537 5.26 -7.83 21.80
N GLU A 538 5.18 -8.06 23.12
CA GLU A 538 4.07 -7.54 23.94
C GLU A 538 4.07 -6.00 23.97
N GLN A 539 5.24 -5.39 24.03
CA GLN A 539 5.38 -3.93 24.00
C GLN A 539 5.10 -3.37 22.59
N GLY A 540 5.47 -4.09 21.53
CA GLY A 540 5.08 -3.75 20.16
C GLY A 540 3.56 -3.82 19.94
N LEU A 541 2.90 -4.84 20.52
CA LEU A 541 1.45 -4.95 20.48
C LEU A 541 0.77 -3.80 21.25
N ALA A 542 1.32 -3.42 22.40
CA ALA A 542 0.86 -2.28 23.17
C ALA A 542 1.03 -0.97 22.39
N LEU A 543 2.17 -0.72 21.73
CA LEU A 543 2.37 0.47 20.88
C LEU A 543 1.32 0.57 19.78
N SER A 544 1.04 -0.53 19.09
CA SER A 544 0.01 -0.54 18.03
C SER A 544 -1.39 -0.29 18.59
N ASN A 545 -1.72 -0.86 19.76
CA ASN A 545 -3.03 -0.64 20.40
C ASN A 545 -3.18 0.79 20.97
N CYS A 546 -2.06 1.46 21.31
CA CYS A 546 -2.05 2.84 21.82
C CYS A 546 -1.94 3.90 20.72
N GLY A 547 -1.93 3.53 19.41
CA GLY A 547 -1.98 4.53 18.33
C GLY A 547 -0.88 4.45 17.29
N ALA A 548 0.20 3.68 17.49
CA ALA A 548 1.18 3.45 16.43
C ALA A 548 0.55 2.66 15.26
N PHE A 549 0.95 2.98 14.03
CA PHE A 549 0.41 2.29 12.84
C PHE A 549 0.81 0.82 12.81
N GLY A 550 2.05 0.55 13.10
CA GLY A 550 2.63 -0.77 13.16
C GLY A 550 4.13 -0.70 13.30
N GLY A 551 4.75 -1.85 13.40
CA GLY A 551 6.19 -1.91 13.53
C GLY A 551 6.71 -3.32 13.54
N VAL A 552 8.00 -3.46 13.83
CA VAL A 552 8.68 -4.73 13.94
C VAL A 552 9.06 -4.98 15.39
N ALA A 553 8.71 -6.15 15.88
CA ALA A 553 9.06 -6.62 17.22
C ALA A 553 9.59 -8.07 17.15
N THR A 554 10.07 -8.59 18.26
CA THR A 554 10.67 -9.92 18.34
C THR A 554 9.98 -10.80 19.36
N VAL A 555 9.90 -12.09 19.06
CA VAL A 555 9.27 -13.08 19.95
C VAL A 555 10.31 -13.77 20.85
N GLY A 556 11.55 -13.86 20.41
CA GLY A 556 12.64 -14.55 21.12
C GLY A 556 13.92 -13.73 21.20
N ASP A 557 15.02 -14.41 21.58
CA ASP A 557 16.34 -13.80 21.67
C ASP A 557 16.92 -13.51 20.28
N ILE A 558 17.57 -12.35 20.11
CA ILE A 558 18.26 -11.94 18.88
C ILE A 558 19.75 -11.89 19.15
N ILE A 559 20.56 -12.27 18.14
CA ILE A 559 22.00 -12.07 18.16
C ILE A 559 22.31 -10.63 17.74
N ASN A 560 22.92 -9.84 18.60
CA ASN A 560 23.14 -8.39 18.43
C ASN A 560 23.74 -7.98 17.09
N GLU A 561 24.76 -8.67 16.57
CA GLU A 561 25.43 -8.31 15.31
C GLU A 561 24.46 -8.25 14.10
N HIS A 562 23.46 -9.13 14.07
CA HIS A 562 22.47 -9.17 12.99
C HIS A 562 21.27 -8.22 13.23
N ALA A 563 21.03 -7.85 14.46
CA ALA A 563 19.95 -6.96 14.82
C ALA A 563 20.18 -5.54 14.29
N VAL A 564 21.41 -5.03 14.43
CA VAL A 564 21.85 -3.74 13.89
C VAL A 564 21.68 -3.69 12.38
N GLU A 565 22.25 -4.68 11.70
CA GLU A 565 22.19 -4.77 10.23
C GLU A 565 20.73 -4.84 9.73
N SER A 566 19.88 -5.62 10.41
CA SER A 566 18.48 -5.75 10.07
C SER A 566 17.71 -4.44 10.30
N GLY A 567 17.92 -3.77 11.43
CA GLY A 567 17.30 -2.48 11.73
C GLY A 567 17.68 -1.40 10.74
N ALA A 568 18.97 -1.29 10.45
CA ALA A 568 19.50 -0.38 9.46
C ALA A 568 18.93 -0.65 8.05
N ALA A 569 18.84 -1.92 7.65
CA ALA A 569 18.26 -2.29 6.37
C ALA A 569 16.77 -1.95 6.29
N ILE A 570 15.98 -2.25 7.33
CA ILE A 570 14.55 -1.90 7.40
C ILE A 570 14.37 -0.37 7.28
N ALA A 571 15.12 0.40 8.07
CA ALA A 571 15.03 1.85 8.04
C ALA A 571 15.32 2.43 6.65
N ARG A 572 16.38 1.94 5.98
CA ARG A 572 16.72 2.38 4.62
C ARG A 572 15.67 1.98 3.58
N LEU A 573 15.08 0.79 3.72
CA LEU A 573 14.01 0.32 2.83
C LEU A 573 12.74 1.16 2.99
N LEU A 574 12.35 1.46 4.23
CA LEU A 574 11.23 2.37 4.53
C LEU A 574 11.50 3.79 4.00
N ASN A 575 12.73 4.26 4.07
CA ASN A 575 13.14 5.55 3.51
C ASN A 575 12.99 5.63 1.98
N LEU A 576 13.11 4.51 1.28
CA LEU A 576 12.87 4.42 -0.17
C LEU A 576 11.39 4.22 -0.53
N GLY A 577 10.48 4.33 0.43
CA GLY A 577 9.05 4.15 0.24
C GLY A 577 8.60 2.68 0.18
N ILE A 578 9.49 1.72 0.47
CA ILE A 578 9.08 0.31 0.57
C ILE A 578 8.26 0.14 1.84
N PRO A 579 7.01 -0.37 1.76
CA PRO A 579 6.17 -0.54 2.94
C PRO A 579 6.75 -1.56 3.92
N LEU A 580 6.33 -1.50 5.18
CA LEU A 580 6.85 -2.31 6.27
C LEU A 580 6.86 -3.82 5.95
N ARG A 581 5.77 -4.34 5.34
CA ARG A 581 5.67 -5.74 4.87
C ARG A 581 6.74 -6.11 3.83
N GLY A 582 7.03 -5.19 2.91
CA GLY A 582 8.08 -5.38 1.90
C GLY A 582 9.48 -5.31 2.49
N ALA A 583 9.72 -4.35 3.38
CA ALA A 583 10.99 -4.21 4.07
C ALA A 583 11.34 -5.45 4.89
N LEU A 584 10.37 -6.00 5.64
CA LEU A 584 10.59 -7.21 6.41
C LEU A 584 10.73 -8.46 5.53
N GLU A 585 9.97 -8.58 4.41
CA GLU A 585 10.14 -9.67 3.44
C GLU A 585 11.59 -9.71 2.92
N ILE A 586 12.12 -8.57 2.51
CA ILE A 586 13.49 -8.44 1.99
C ILE A 586 14.53 -8.84 3.04
N VAL A 587 14.35 -8.39 4.28
CA VAL A 587 15.29 -8.73 5.37
C VAL A 587 15.22 -10.21 5.73
N ARG A 588 14.03 -10.82 5.77
CA ARG A 588 13.82 -12.24 6.06
C ARG A 588 14.45 -13.16 5.02
N GLU A 589 14.37 -12.82 3.74
CA GLU A 589 15.01 -13.61 2.68
C GLU A 589 16.53 -13.72 2.83
N ARG A 590 17.16 -12.88 3.65
CA ARG A 590 18.61 -12.70 3.72
C ARG A 590 19.25 -13.14 5.02
N THR A 591 18.46 -13.21 6.08
CA THR A 591 18.97 -13.57 7.39
C THR A 591 18.22 -14.79 7.92
N VAL A 592 18.97 -15.79 8.40
CA VAL A 592 18.37 -16.94 9.11
C VAL A 592 17.59 -16.51 10.35
N LEU A 593 17.88 -15.32 10.86
CA LEU A 593 17.23 -14.70 12.01
C LEU A 593 15.98 -13.88 11.64
N GLY A 594 15.71 -13.63 10.36
CA GLY A 594 14.54 -12.87 9.90
C GLY A 594 13.21 -13.48 10.34
N GLU A 595 13.16 -14.77 10.66
CA GLU A 595 11.99 -15.45 11.19
C GLU A 595 11.61 -15.04 12.63
N GLN A 596 12.55 -14.43 13.37
CA GLN A 596 12.31 -13.94 14.73
C GLN A 596 11.63 -12.58 14.79
N TYR A 597 11.73 -11.82 13.69
CA TYR A 597 11.06 -10.54 13.55
C TYR A 597 9.62 -10.73 13.07
N LEU A 598 8.71 -10.03 13.71
CA LEU A 598 7.28 -10.06 13.44
C LEU A 598 6.77 -8.63 13.22
N ILE A 599 5.95 -8.43 12.21
CA ILE A 599 5.17 -7.20 12.10
C ILE A 599 4.02 -7.25 13.10
N VAL A 600 3.83 -6.16 13.83
CA VAL A 600 2.69 -5.91 14.71
C VAL A 600 1.99 -4.65 14.23
N GLY A 601 0.67 -4.69 14.05
CA GLY A 601 -0.11 -3.59 13.46
C GLY A 601 -0.31 -3.74 11.97
N ASP A 602 -0.30 -2.64 11.23
CA ASP A 602 -0.51 -2.58 9.78
C ASP A 602 0.80 -2.71 9.00
N GLY A 603 0.97 -3.84 8.31
CA GLY A 603 2.15 -4.10 7.49
C GLY A 603 2.18 -3.32 6.16
N SER A 604 1.05 -2.74 5.74
CA SER A 604 0.99 -1.93 4.52
C SER A 604 1.53 -0.51 4.69
N THR A 605 1.87 -0.13 5.93
CA THR A 605 2.36 1.21 6.26
C THR A 605 3.62 1.57 5.49
N ASP A 606 3.58 2.70 4.81
CA ASP A 606 4.71 3.43 4.22
C ASP A 606 4.88 4.78 4.95
N ILE A 607 6.11 5.14 5.29
CA ILE A 607 6.45 6.40 5.99
C ILE A 607 7.14 7.41 5.09
N ALA A 608 7.56 6.98 3.91
CA ALA A 608 8.21 7.81 2.92
C ALA A 608 7.57 7.62 1.56
N GLN A 609 7.53 8.68 0.79
CA GLN A 609 7.11 8.62 -0.60
C GLN A 609 8.26 8.07 -1.46
N SER A 610 7.96 7.14 -2.36
CA SER A 610 8.91 6.62 -3.33
C SER A 610 9.27 7.68 -4.38
N ASP A 611 10.55 7.75 -4.75
CA ASP A 611 11.06 8.73 -5.71
C ASP A 611 10.84 8.23 -7.16
N GLY A 612 9.92 8.88 -7.87
CA GLY A 612 9.73 8.66 -9.32
C GLY A 612 8.98 7.40 -9.76
N GLY A 613 8.28 6.68 -8.86
CA GLY A 613 7.46 5.51 -9.22
C GLY A 613 7.30 4.52 -8.06
N PRO A 614 6.75 3.32 -8.31
CA PRO A 614 6.56 2.33 -7.26
C PRO A 614 7.91 1.86 -6.70
N PRO A 615 8.01 1.67 -5.36
CA PRO A 615 9.26 1.22 -4.75
C PRO A 615 9.67 -0.14 -5.31
N THR A 616 10.90 -0.20 -5.78
CA THR A 616 11.43 -1.29 -6.59
C THR A 616 12.68 -1.89 -5.95
N ILE A 617 12.83 -3.21 -6.02
CA ILE A 617 14.07 -3.92 -5.70
C ILE A 617 14.53 -4.74 -6.90
N VAL A 618 15.82 -4.70 -7.18
CA VAL A 618 16.46 -5.48 -8.25
C VAL A 618 17.26 -6.62 -7.64
N THR A 619 17.07 -7.83 -8.13
CA THR A 619 17.89 -8.98 -7.76
C THR A 619 18.67 -9.45 -8.98
N VAL A 620 19.99 -9.47 -8.91
CA VAL A 620 20.87 -10.03 -9.92
C VAL A 620 20.97 -11.52 -9.67
N LYS A 621 20.59 -12.35 -10.68
CA LYS A 621 20.58 -13.80 -10.57
C LYS A 621 21.84 -14.43 -11.16
N ASP A 622 22.19 -14.05 -12.37
CA ASP A 622 23.37 -14.57 -13.09
C ASP A 622 24.03 -13.44 -13.87
N ASN A 623 25.35 -13.51 -13.97
CA ASN A 623 26.19 -12.60 -14.74
C ASN A 623 27.02 -13.41 -15.71
N ILE A 624 26.70 -13.37 -17.01
CA ILE A 624 27.42 -14.10 -18.06
C ILE A 624 27.92 -13.09 -19.08
N GLY A 625 29.10 -12.52 -18.84
CA GLY A 625 29.72 -11.53 -19.72
C GLY A 625 29.03 -10.16 -19.62
N ASP A 626 28.56 -9.61 -20.75
CA ASP A 626 27.88 -8.32 -20.78
C ASP A 626 26.36 -8.41 -20.60
N GLU A 627 25.78 -9.62 -20.55
CA GLU A 627 24.37 -9.88 -20.35
C GLU A 627 24.11 -10.31 -18.91
N ILE A 628 23.20 -9.63 -18.24
CA ILE A 628 22.86 -9.80 -16.82
C ILE A 628 21.40 -10.24 -16.71
N ASP A 629 21.14 -11.35 -16.01
CA ASP A 629 19.80 -11.82 -15.68
C ASP A 629 19.35 -11.15 -14.38
N VAL A 630 18.33 -10.30 -14.46
CA VAL A 630 17.78 -9.55 -13.32
C VAL A 630 16.33 -9.91 -13.08
N ARG A 631 15.94 -9.91 -11.80
CA ARG A 631 14.56 -10.01 -11.33
C ARG A 631 14.17 -8.70 -10.66
N ILE A 632 13.06 -8.12 -11.08
CA ILE A 632 12.50 -6.88 -10.52
C ILE A 632 11.24 -7.23 -9.72
N ARG A 633 11.16 -6.69 -8.51
CA ARG A 633 9.96 -6.74 -7.65
C ARG A 633 9.56 -5.34 -7.24
N ASN A 634 8.24 -5.09 -7.22
CA ASN A 634 7.65 -3.88 -6.68
C ASN A 634 6.77 -4.21 -5.48
N TYR A 635 6.57 -3.22 -4.62
CA TYR A 635 5.69 -3.33 -3.47
C TYR A 635 4.56 -2.29 -3.58
N PRO A 636 3.29 -2.72 -3.34
CA PRO A 636 2.17 -1.79 -3.35
C PRO A 636 2.24 -0.87 -2.12
N THR A 637 2.07 0.42 -2.38
CA THR A 637 2.00 1.50 -1.40
C THR A 637 0.61 2.14 -1.43
N LYS A 638 0.36 3.18 -0.62
CA LYS A 638 -0.88 3.96 -0.70
C LYS A 638 -1.05 4.62 -2.07
N GLU A 639 0.05 5.12 -2.65
CA GLU A 639 0.03 5.78 -3.96
C GLU A 639 -0.04 4.76 -5.12
N PHE A 640 0.70 3.65 -5.01
CA PHE A 640 0.79 2.61 -6.04
C PHE A 640 0.13 1.31 -5.58
N GLN A 641 -1.18 1.31 -5.42
CA GLN A 641 -1.95 0.13 -5.02
C GLN A 641 -2.07 -0.89 -6.17
N ILE A 642 -2.62 -2.07 -5.87
CA ILE A 642 -2.91 -3.09 -6.87
C ILE A 642 -3.80 -2.54 -7.99
N GLY A 643 -3.36 -2.73 -9.23
CA GLY A 643 -3.99 -2.20 -10.44
C GLY A 643 -3.37 -0.90 -10.96
N SER A 644 -2.44 -0.28 -10.22
CA SER A 644 -1.57 0.76 -10.76
C SER A 644 -0.66 0.18 -11.85
N LEU A 645 -0.02 1.05 -12.61
CA LEU A 645 0.89 0.68 -13.70
C LEU A 645 2.30 1.17 -13.42
N ALA A 646 3.27 0.44 -13.95
CA ALA A 646 4.65 0.90 -14.04
C ALA A 646 5.26 0.52 -15.38
N MET A 647 6.17 1.36 -15.85
CA MET A 647 7.07 1.05 -16.94
C MET A 647 8.45 0.81 -16.34
N PRO A 648 8.93 -0.44 -16.29
CA PRO A 648 10.29 -0.72 -15.87
C PRO A 648 11.25 -0.16 -16.91
N LYS A 649 11.87 0.98 -16.67
CA LYS A 649 12.83 1.63 -17.61
C LYS A 649 14.18 0.88 -17.69
N ILE A 650 14.14 -0.44 -17.61
CA ILE A 650 15.34 -1.28 -17.58
C ILE A 650 15.61 -2.02 -18.89
N ASP A 651 14.61 -2.11 -19.75
CA ASP A 651 14.72 -2.68 -21.10
C ASP A 651 14.18 -1.72 -22.15
N ALA A 652 14.30 -2.09 -23.42
CA ALA A 652 13.78 -1.32 -24.55
C ALA A 652 12.25 -1.43 -24.72
N SER A 653 11.55 -2.13 -23.80
CA SER A 653 10.10 -2.25 -23.82
C SER A 653 9.45 -0.96 -23.36
N GLU A 654 8.56 -0.42 -24.17
CA GLU A 654 7.72 0.74 -23.82
C GLU A 654 6.37 0.34 -23.22
N ASN A 655 6.14 -0.95 -22.97
CA ASN A 655 4.88 -1.44 -22.41
C ASN A 655 4.76 -1.13 -20.93
N MET A 656 3.54 -0.78 -20.50
CA MET A 656 3.16 -0.71 -19.11
C MET A 656 2.93 -2.11 -18.55
N HIS A 657 3.20 -2.31 -17.27
CA HIS A 657 2.97 -3.55 -16.54
C HIS A 657 2.05 -3.30 -15.34
N LEU A 658 1.23 -4.29 -15.01
CA LEU A 658 0.39 -4.26 -13.82
C LEU A 658 1.21 -4.38 -12.54
N LEU A 659 0.90 -3.55 -11.54
CA LEU A 659 1.50 -3.59 -10.22
C LEU A 659 0.64 -4.39 -9.23
N PRO A 660 1.29 -5.04 -8.27
CA PRO A 660 2.74 -5.34 -8.14
C PRO A 660 3.20 -6.35 -9.19
N LEU A 661 4.38 -6.13 -9.75
CA LEU A 661 4.95 -7.03 -10.77
C LEU A 661 4.98 -8.48 -10.28
N HIS A 662 4.46 -9.39 -11.12
CA HIS A 662 4.59 -10.81 -10.91
C HIS A 662 5.91 -11.28 -11.52
N ASP A 663 6.87 -11.66 -10.72
CA ASP A 663 8.14 -12.30 -11.12
C ASP A 663 8.76 -11.78 -12.44
N PHE A 664 8.88 -10.45 -12.56
CA PHE A 664 9.42 -9.84 -13.77
C PHE A 664 10.93 -10.15 -13.87
N GLN A 665 11.26 -11.04 -14.79
CA GLN A 665 12.63 -11.44 -15.08
C GLN A 665 13.00 -10.98 -16.49
N VAL A 666 14.14 -10.33 -16.61
CA VAL A 666 14.61 -9.80 -17.88
C VAL A 666 16.13 -9.94 -17.97
N LYS A 667 16.62 -10.20 -19.17
CA LYS A 667 18.05 -10.14 -19.49
C LYS A 667 18.37 -8.77 -20.08
N VAL A 668 19.29 -8.09 -19.45
CA VAL A 668 19.67 -6.73 -19.82
C VAL A 668 21.17 -6.65 -20.09
N GLN A 669 21.56 -5.71 -20.96
CA GLN A 669 22.97 -5.39 -21.11
C GLN A 669 23.46 -4.62 -19.88
N ARG A 670 24.72 -4.80 -19.53
CA ARG A 670 25.34 -4.07 -18.40
C ARG A 670 25.12 -2.56 -18.50
N SER A 671 25.26 -1.97 -19.70
CA SER A 671 25.05 -0.54 -19.92
C SER A 671 23.61 -0.06 -19.68
N GLU A 672 22.61 -0.92 -19.91
CA GLU A 672 21.20 -0.62 -19.64
C GLU A 672 20.94 -0.61 -18.14
N LEU A 673 21.49 -1.60 -17.41
CA LEU A 673 21.40 -1.66 -15.96
C LEU A 673 22.13 -0.48 -15.30
N GLU A 674 23.29 -0.07 -15.83
CA GLU A 674 24.01 1.13 -15.41
C GLU A 674 23.19 2.38 -15.59
N SER A 675 22.54 2.55 -16.74
CA SER A 675 21.61 3.64 -17.02
C SER A 675 20.44 3.67 -16.02
N PHE A 676 19.83 2.51 -15.79
CA PHE A 676 18.73 2.39 -14.82
C PHE A 676 19.14 2.87 -13.43
N PHE A 677 20.32 2.45 -12.93
CA PHE A 677 20.81 2.86 -11.60
C PHE A 677 21.23 4.34 -11.50
N THR A 678 21.39 5.02 -12.61
CA THR A 678 21.59 6.48 -12.59
C THR A 678 20.27 7.25 -12.47
N LEU A 679 19.14 6.64 -12.82
CA LEU A 679 17.81 7.25 -12.79
C LEU A 679 17.09 7.06 -11.47
N THR A 680 17.38 5.98 -10.75
CA THR A 680 16.65 5.62 -9.54
C THR A 680 17.58 5.22 -8.40
N LYS A 681 17.17 5.56 -7.17
CA LYS A 681 17.79 5.02 -5.95
C LYS A 681 17.10 3.71 -5.63
N THR A 682 17.76 2.59 -5.92
CA THR A 682 17.17 1.27 -5.86
C THR A 682 18.04 0.32 -5.05
N PRO A 683 17.47 -0.41 -4.08
CA PRO A 683 18.18 -1.50 -3.41
C PRO A 683 18.41 -2.65 -4.38
N VAL A 684 19.60 -3.26 -4.33
CA VAL A 684 20.04 -4.32 -5.24
C VAL A 684 20.53 -5.52 -4.44
N ILE A 685 20.01 -6.70 -4.77
CA ILE A 685 20.49 -7.97 -4.20
C ILE A 685 21.44 -8.61 -5.20
N ILE A 686 22.71 -8.82 -4.78
CA ILE A 686 23.73 -9.51 -5.54
C ILE A 686 24.27 -10.65 -4.67
N ASP A 687 24.26 -11.88 -5.14
CA ASP A 687 24.72 -13.07 -4.40
C ASP A 687 24.08 -13.18 -2.99
N GLY A 688 22.82 -12.82 -2.86
CA GLY A 688 22.08 -12.81 -1.60
C GLY A 688 22.44 -11.66 -0.65
N THR A 689 23.30 -10.72 -1.03
CA THR A 689 23.67 -9.54 -0.23
C THR A 689 22.96 -8.28 -0.75
N LEU A 690 22.41 -7.46 0.15
CA LEU A 690 21.77 -6.17 -0.18
C LEU A 690 22.84 -5.09 -0.35
N HIS A 691 22.78 -4.46 -1.44
CA HIS A 691 23.60 -3.31 -1.78
C HIS A 691 22.70 -2.13 -2.12
N TRP A 692 23.25 -0.96 -1.97
CA TRP A 692 22.59 0.28 -2.35
C TRP A 692 23.37 0.91 -3.49
N ASN A 693 22.70 1.21 -4.58
CA ASN A 693 23.39 1.83 -5.73
C ASN A 693 23.92 3.24 -5.40
N THR A 694 23.50 3.84 -4.29
CA THR A 694 23.99 5.15 -3.78
C THR A 694 25.27 5.08 -3.00
N ASP A 695 25.58 3.94 -2.34
CA ASP A 695 26.74 3.78 -1.45
C ASP A 695 28.00 3.34 -2.19
N ILE A 696 27.81 2.71 -3.33
CA ILE A 696 28.87 2.15 -4.13
C ILE A 696 29.03 3.05 -5.35
N GLY A 697 30.06 3.89 -5.36
CA GLY A 697 30.36 4.69 -6.55
C GLY A 697 30.49 3.81 -7.80
N PRO A 698 30.18 4.33 -9.01
CA PRO A 698 29.99 3.53 -10.21
C PRO A 698 31.02 2.43 -10.47
N PRO A 699 32.34 2.62 -10.34
CA PRO A 699 33.30 1.57 -10.67
C PRO A 699 33.28 0.34 -9.74
N SER A 700 33.10 0.55 -8.43
CA SER A 700 33.17 -0.54 -7.45
C SER A 700 31.88 -1.38 -7.37
N PHE A 701 30.74 -0.81 -7.71
CA PHE A 701 29.47 -1.52 -7.84
C PHE A 701 29.49 -2.44 -9.07
N TYR A 702 30.00 -1.92 -10.19
CA TYR A 702 30.06 -2.67 -11.44
C TYR A 702 31.15 -3.74 -11.45
N GLU A 703 32.15 -3.65 -10.57
CA GLU A 703 33.12 -4.76 -10.36
C GLU A 703 32.48 -5.97 -9.63
N LYS A 704 31.37 -5.77 -8.93
CA LYS A 704 30.59 -6.84 -8.27
C LYS A 704 29.47 -7.42 -9.16
N LEU A 705 28.98 -6.66 -10.14
CA LEU A 705 28.11 -7.11 -11.22
C LEU A 705 28.91 -7.83 -12.29
#